data_82ce92fdeb609af45a0b6d0a6aa2f985
#
_entry.id   82ce92fdeb609af45a0b6d0a6aa2f985
#
_cell.length_a   1.000
_cell.length_b   1.000
_cell.length_c   1.000
_cell.angle_alpha   90.00
_cell.angle_beta   90.00
_cell.angle_gamma   90.00
#
_symmetry.space_group_name_H-M   'P 1'
#
loop_
_entity.id
_entity.type
_entity.pdbx_description
1 polymer ?
#
loop_
_entity_poly.entity_id
_entity_poly.type
_entity_poly.pdbx_seq_one_letter_code
_entity_poly.pdbx_strand_id
1 'polypeptide(L)'
;MLAVVLTVIGGIYSAKNIEVDVFPDLTMPTVVILTDASNMAPEEVERLVTFPIETAVNGATNVRRVRSSSSQGFSFVWVEFDWGMDIYRARQIISEKMSLLSGQLPDGIVPMLAPQSSVMGEVMFVGMQADSTSMMEQRTLAEWIIKPAILATGGVSNVTIIGGDYKQYQVLADPVRMEMYGVTMEELESAASSMCVNVGAGVVRDFGNEYNLRGMGRSNDVDELGSTVVKVNGDVSVRVADVADVVIAPAVKQGYASMNGTPAIILSISKQPNVNTLSVTQNIERNLEDIAKSLPADVRLDTKIFRQADYIQSSVNNVGSSLIEGAICVILVLFLFLTSLRSTFISLLAIPLSLLGTVIVLYLLGMDINTMTLGGMCIAIGSLVDDAIIDVENVYKRLRENHRLPKAEQKSAFKVVFEASSEIRASIIHATLIIMVTFTPLFFLSGLEGRMLKPLGFAYLIALVISLLVAMTVTPLLCKMMLSGNGYLSRNEKKNWVDKWLLTAYRSSLDWVLARAKVVIAALIMLFVACLFLFTQMGRSFLPEFNENALTISAVSRPGVSLEESNKIGAVIEAELLQVPEVISTARRTGRGELDEHSQTSNGAEIDVNFVLGERSKADFLADVRARLATIPGVVTSVGQPLEHRIDHMVSGTQADLAIKIFGPDLSTLFAKGMEIKELLKEIGRAHV
;
A
#
# COMPACT_ATOMS: atom_id res chain seq x y z
N MET A 1 -13.23 31.96 -23.45
CA MET A 1 -11.76 31.80 -23.61
C MET A 1 -10.99 31.95 -22.32
N LEU A 2 -11.20 33.05 -21.52
CA LEU A 2 -10.52 33.22 -20.23
C LEU A 2 -10.73 32.00 -19.30
N ALA A 3 -11.96 31.52 -19.19
CA ALA A 3 -12.28 30.34 -18.38
C ALA A 3 -11.54 29.07 -18.86
N VAL A 4 -11.38 28.87 -20.17
CA VAL A 4 -10.60 27.76 -20.73
C VAL A 4 -9.14 27.84 -20.31
N VAL A 5 -8.55 29.02 -20.42
CA VAL A 5 -7.16 29.26 -20.00
C VAL A 5 -7.00 29.00 -18.49
N LEU A 6 -7.93 29.50 -17.68
CA LEU A 6 -7.93 29.27 -16.24
C LEU A 6 -8.09 27.78 -15.89
N THR A 7 -8.94 27.05 -16.59
CA THR A 7 -9.09 25.58 -16.41
C THR A 7 -7.78 24.85 -16.76
N VAL A 8 -7.09 25.25 -17.84
CA VAL A 8 -5.83 24.62 -18.22
C VAL A 8 -4.74 24.91 -17.18
N ILE A 9 -4.57 26.17 -16.76
CA ILE A 9 -3.57 26.54 -15.75
C ILE A 9 -3.88 25.88 -14.41
N GLY A 10 -5.14 25.98 -13.94
CA GLY A 10 -5.59 25.36 -12.70
C GLY A 10 -5.48 23.84 -12.74
N GLY A 11 -5.81 23.20 -13.87
CA GLY A 11 -5.69 21.75 -14.04
C GLY A 11 -4.25 21.27 -13.99
N ILE A 12 -3.33 21.96 -14.64
CA ILE A 12 -1.88 21.64 -14.59
C ILE A 12 -1.33 21.86 -13.17
N TYR A 13 -1.75 22.92 -12.49
CA TYR A 13 -1.36 23.16 -11.10
C TYR A 13 -1.89 22.07 -10.17
N SER A 14 -3.17 21.73 -10.26
CA SER A 14 -3.78 20.67 -9.47
C SER A 14 -3.12 19.31 -9.75
N ALA A 15 -2.87 18.97 -11.01
CA ALA A 15 -2.23 17.71 -11.38
C ALA A 15 -0.80 17.55 -10.83
N LYS A 16 -0.08 18.65 -10.62
CA LYS A 16 1.26 18.63 -10.00
C LYS A 16 1.24 18.49 -8.48
N ASN A 17 0.17 18.96 -7.83
CA ASN A 17 0.10 19.03 -6.37
C ASN A 17 -0.84 18.00 -5.74
N ILE A 18 -1.65 17.30 -6.55
CA ILE A 18 -2.54 16.23 -6.06
C ILE A 18 -1.71 15.01 -5.65
N GLU A 19 -2.12 14.37 -4.59
CA GLU A 19 -1.48 13.14 -4.13
C GLU A 19 -1.75 11.99 -5.10
N VAL A 20 -0.73 11.15 -5.30
CA VAL A 20 -0.80 10.00 -6.21
C VAL A 20 -0.42 8.75 -5.46
N ASP A 21 -1.30 7.73 -5.51
CA ASP A 21 -1.07 6.43 -4.89
C ASP A 21 -1.54 5.30 -5.84
N VAL A 22 -1.27 4.03 -5.52
CA VAL A 22 -1.78 2.89 -6.30
C VAL A 22 -3.27 2.69 -6.03
N PHE A 23 -3.64 2.65 -4.76
CA PHE A 23 -5.00 2.41 -4.30
C PHE A 23 -5.54 3.61 -3.53
N PRO A 24 -6.87 3.76 -3.47
CA PRO A 24 -7.46 4.61 -2.46
C PRO A 24 -7.08 4.09 -1.07
N ASP A 25 -7.16 4.93 -0.05
CA ASP A 25 -6.87 4.51 1.32
C ASP A 25 -7.78 3.34 1.75
N LEU A 26 -7.22 2.14 1.76
CA LEU A 26 -7.86 0.90 2.17
C LEU A 26 -7.62 0.59 3.65
N THR A 27 -6.91 1.45 4.35
CA THR A 27 -6.53 1.22 5.74
C THR A 27 -7.75 1.26 6.65
N MET A 28 -8.02 0.15 7.30
CA MET A 28 -8.95 0.14 8.42
C MET A 28 -8.30 0.81 9.62
N PRO A 29 -8.99 1.74 10.30
CA PRO A 29 -8.44 2.33 11.51
C PRO A 29 -8.14 1.24 12.55
N THR A 30 -6.88 0.87 12.69
CA THR A 30 -6.41 -0.18 13.58
C THR A 30 -5.38 0.38 14.54
N VAL A 31 -5.58 0.11 15.83
CA VAL A 31 -4.61 0.44 16.87
C VAL A 31 -3.97 -0.86 17.34
N VAL A 32 -2.66 -0.94 17.28
CA VAL A 32 -1.91 -2.11 17.71
C VAL A 32 -1.29 -1.83 19.07
N ILE A 33 -1.48 -2.76 20.00
CA ILE A 33 -0.89 -2.74 21.33
C ILE A 33 0.19 -3.82 21.37
N LEU A 34 1.40 -3.40 21.63
CA LEU A 34 2.57 -4.26 21.81
C LEU A 34 2.87 -4.38 23.29
N THR A 35 3.12 -5.57 23.77
CA THR A 35 3.53 -5.77 25.17
C THR A 35 4.67 -6.76 25.23
N ASP A 36 5.80 -6.28 25.72
CA ASP A 36 6.92 -7.15 26.08
C ASP A 36 6.60 -7.83 27.40
N ALA A 37 6.55 -9.13 27.37
CA ALA A 37 6.34 -10.03 28.51
C ALA A 37 7.51 -11.02 28.60
N SER A 38 8.73 -10.51 28.48
CA SER A 38 9.96 -11.30 28.51
C SER A 38 9.95 -12.36 29.60
N ASN A 39 10.42 -13.56 29.26
CA ASN A 39 10.49 -14.76 30.11
C ASN A 39 9.16 -15.50 30.38
N MET A 40 8.03 -15.08 29.77
CA MET A 40 6.75 -15.81 29.90
C MET A 40 6.55 -16.78 28.74
N ALA A 41 6.00 -17.95 29.04
CA ALA A 41 5.51 -18.90 28.03
C ALA A 41 4.28 -18.33 27.29
N PRO A 42 3.99 -18.78 26.06
CA PRO A 42 2.85 -18.25 25.27
C PRO A 42 1.51 -18.32 26.01
N GLU A 43 1.26 -19.40 26.76
CA GLU A 43 0.04 -19.59 27.53
C GLU A 43 -0.04 -18.63 28.74
N GLU A 44 1.09 -18.29 29.33
CA GLU A 44 1.16 -17.29 30.42
C GLU A 44 0.94 -15.89 29.86
N VAL A 45 1.58 -15.57 28.72
CA VAL A 45 1.36 -14.30 28.01
C VAL A 45 -0.11 -14.14 27.64
N GLU A 46 -0.74 -15.18 27.09
CA GLU A 46 -2.17 -15.15 26.75
C GLU A 46 -3.02 -14.83 27.99
N ARG A 47 -2.77 -15.53 29.08
CA ARG A 47 -3.62 -15.51 30.26
C ARG A 47 -3.42 -14.27 31.12
N LEU A 48 -2.16 -13.83 31.30
CA LEU A 48 -1.81 -12.79 32.25
C LEU A 48 -1.64 -11.41 31.61
N VAL A 49 -1.42 -11.36 30.29
CA VAL A 49 -1.15 -10.12 29.57
C VAL A 49 -2.19 -9.86 28.49
N THR A 50 -2.35 -10.79 27.54
CA THR A 50 -3.19 -10.59 26.37
C THR A 50 -4.67 -10.49 26.74
N PHE A 51 -5.21 -11.44 27.52
CA PHE A 51 -6.60 -11.49 27.90
C PHE A 51 -7.06 -10.27 28.72
N PRO A 52 -6.33 -9.77 29.71
CA PRO A 52 -6.63 -8.50 30.39
C PRO A 52 -6.71 -7.32 29.42
N ILE A 53 -5.76 -7.21 28.47
CA ILE A 53 -5.75 -6.15 27.46
C ILE A 53 -6.98 -6.26 26.55
N GLU A 54 -7.27 -7.43 25.99
CA GLU A 54 -8.45 -7.68 25.16
C GLU A 54 -9.75 -7.31 25.90
N THR A 55 -9.88 -7.71 27.15
CA THR A 55 -11.04 -7.40 27.96
C THR A 55 -11.24 -5.90 28.15
N ALA A 56 -10.16 -5.17 28.40
CA ALA A 56 -10.21 -3.73 28.59
C ALA A 56 -10.59 -2.97 27.30
N VAL A 57 -10.09 -3.40 26.14
CA VAL A 57 -10.30 -2.70 24.87
C VAL A 57 -11.59 -3.12 24.16
N ASN A 58 -12.11 -4.33 24.40
CA ASN A 58 -13.29 -4.85 23.72
C ASN A 58 -14.57 -4.04 23.98
N GLY A 59 -14.64 -3.34 25.10
CA GLY A 59 -15.74 -2.42 25.41
C GLY A 59 -15.55 -0.97 24.96
N ALA A 60 -14.57 -0.69 24.10
CA ALA A 60 -14.32 0.66 23.60
C ALA A 60 -15.30 1.05 22.47
N THR A 61 -15.64 2.32 22.40
CA THR A 61 -16.62 2.83 21.43
C THR A 61 -16.12 2.64 20.00
N ASN A 62 -16.99 2.17 19.10
CA ASN A 62 -16.73 1.93 17.68
C ASN A 62 -15.66 0.87 17.40
N VAL A 63 -15.34 0.00 18.35
CA VAL A 63 -14.53 -1.19 18.12
C VAL A 63 -15.37 -2.22 17.36
N ARG A 64 -14.89 -2.61 16.21
CA ARG A 64 -15.51 -3.62 15.35
C ARG A 64 -15.03 -5.02 15.69
N ARG A 65 -13.73 -5.17 15.94
CA ARG A 65 -13.11 -6.46 16.20
C ARG A 65 -11.81 -6.28 16.98
N VAL A 66 -11.55 -7.20 17.89
CA VAL A 66 -10.26 -7.34 18.56
C VAL A 66 -9.65 -8.68 18.15
N ARG A 67 -8.40 -8.66 17.77
CA ARG A 67 -7.59 -9.85 17.48
C ARG A 67 -6.32 -9.79 18.30
N SER A 68 -5.78 -10.93 18.64
CA SER A 68 -4.51 -10.99 19.36
C SER A 68 -3.65 -12.17 18.92
N SER A 69 -2.37 -12.07 19.22
CA SER A 69 -1.40 -13.12 19.08
C SER A 69 -0.51 -13.13 20.31
N SER A 70 -0.46 -14.27 20.99
CA SER A 70 0.42 -14.49 22.15
C SER A 70 1.55 -15.41 21.74
N SER A 71 2.76 -14.94 21.87
CA SER A 71 3.97 -15.70 21.57
C SER A 71 4.89 -15.69 22.80
N GLN A 72 5.97 -16.45 22.75
CA GLN A 72 6.95 -16.46 23.84
C GLN A 72 7.48 -15.06 24.09
N GLY A 73 7.21 -14.52 25.28
CA GLY A 73 7.68 -13.20 25.72
C GLY A 73 6.97 -12.00 25.05
N PHE A 74 5.91 -12.18 24.25
CA PHE A 74 5.25 -11.08 23.56
C PHE A 74 3.75 -11.25 23.37
N SER A 75 3.02 -10.13 23.54
CA SER A 75 1.61 -10.00 23.21
C SER A 75 1.39 -8.91 22.17
N PHE A 76 0.63 -9.25 21.14
CA PHE A 76 0.13 -8.33 20.11
C PHE A 76 -1.39 -8.29 20.19
N VAL A 77 -1.98 -7.11 20.30
CA VAL A 77 -3.44 -6.94 20.27
C VAL A 77 -3.80 -5.89 19.23
N TRP A 78 -4.50 -6.31 18.15
CA TRP A 78 -5.01 -5.45 17.11
C TRP A 78 -6.45 -5.08 17.42
N VAL A 79 -6.71 -3.79 17.60
CA VAL A 79 -8.04 -3.24 17.85
C VAL A 79 -8.50 -2.54 16.58
N GLU A 80 -9.42 -3.16 15.86
CA GLU A 80 -9.98 -2.66 14.61
C GLU A 80 -11.24 -1.85 14.90
N PHE A 81 -11.29 -0.63 14.40
CA PHE A 81 -12.43 0.27 14.55
C PHE A 81 -13.30 0.30 13.30
N ASP A 82 -14.49 0.82 13.44
CA ASP A 82 -15.40 1.03 12.32
C ASP A 82 -14.81 2.00 11.29
N TRP A 83 -15.16 1.78 10.03
CA TRP A 83 -14.75 2.62 8.92
C TRP A 83 -15.21 4.07 9.12
N GLY A 84 -14.28 5.02 8.96
CA GLY A 84 -14.55 6.44 9.15
C GLY A 84 -14.19 6.97 10.54
N MET A 85 -13.74 6.10 11.46
CA MET A 85 -13.14 6.53 12.72
C MET A 85 -11.80 7.20 12.46
N ASP A 86 -11.59 8.37 13.06
CA ASP A 86 -10.29 9.03 13.05
C ASP A 86 -9.29 8.25 13.89
N ILE A 87 -8.12 7.96 13.31
CA ILE A 87 -7.12 7.11 13.95
C ILE A 87 -6.53 7.73 15.22
N TYR A 88 -6.40 9.06 15.29
CA TYR A 88 -5.88 9.72 16.49
C TYR A 88 -6.87 9.61 17.64
N ARG A 89 -8.17 9.74 17.33
CA ARG A 89 -9.24 9.53 18.32
C ARG A 89 -9.31 8.07 18.77
N ALA A 90 -9.14 7.12 17.85
CA ALA A 90 -9.06 5.70 18.18
C ALA A 90 -7.89 5.44 19.16
N ARG A 91 -6.70 5.96 18.86
CA ARG A 91 -5.52 5.86 19.73
C ARG A 91 -5.75 6.48 21.10
N GLN A 92 -6.40 7.63 21.16
CA GLN A 92 -6.76 8.28 22.44
C GLN A 92 -7.67 7.38 23.30
N ILE A 93 -8.72 6.81 22.70
CA ILE A 93 -9.64 5.89 23.40
C ILE A 93 -8.87 4.68 23.95
N ILE A 94 -8.00 4.07 23.15
CA ILE A 94 -7.20 2.93 23.59
C ILE A 94 -6.20 3.34 24.67
N SER A 95 -5.55 4.51 24.55
CA SER A 95 -4.63 5.00 25.59
C SER A 95 -5.34 5.20 26.93
N GLU A 96 -6.58 5.73 26.94
CA GLU A 96 -7.40 5.84 28.15
C GLU A 96 -7.71 4.45 28.74
N LYS A 97 -8.08 3.47 27.90
CA LYS A 97 -8.33 2.09 28.34
C LYS A 97 -7.09 1.43 28.90
N MET A 98 -5.94 1.64 28.28
CA MET A 98 -4.65 1.10 28.75
C MET A 98 -4.24 1.69 30.11
N SER A 99 -4.52 2.96 30.36
CA SER A 99 -4.24 3.59 31.66
C SER A 99 -5.02 2.92 32.81
N LEU A 100 -6.18 2.35 32.53
CA LEU A 100 -6.99 1.61 33.52
C LEU A 100 -6.44 0.23 33.86
N LEU A 101 -5.54 -0.31 33.02
CA LEU A 101 -4.87 -1.60 33.23
C LEU A 101 -3.65 -1.50 34.15
N SER A 102 -3.23 -0.28 34.51
CA SER A 102 -2.11 -0.07 35.43
C SER A 102 -2.38 -0.79 36.77
N GLY A 103 -1.50 -1.71 37.16
CA GLY A 103 -1.64 -2.53 38.35
C GLY A 103 -2.49 -3.82 38.21
N GLN A 104 -3.01 -4.11 37.02
CA GLN A 104 -3.72 -5.38 36.72
C GLN A 104 -2.81 -6.36 35.95
N LEU A 105 -1.75 -5.87 35.36
CA LEU A 105 -0.73 -6.68 34.69
C LEU A 105 0.38 -7.07 35.69
N PRO A 106 1.13 -8.13 35.40
CA PRO A 106 2.29 -8.52 36.22
C PRO A 106 3.30 -7.39 36.34
N ASP A 107 4.05 -7.37 37.44
CA ASP A 107 5.06 -6.34 37.73
C ASP A 107 6.08 -6.22 36.58
N GLY A 108 6.38 -4.98 36.20
CA GLY A 108 7.34 -4.68 35.13
C GLY A 108 6.80 -4.78 33.70
N ILE A 109 5.57 -5.27 33.50
CA ILE A 109 4.97 -5.36 32.15
C ILE A 109 4.18 -4.08 31.85
N VAL A 110 4.62 -3.35 30.82
CA VAL A 110 4.00 -2.11 30.38
C VAL A 110 3.58 -2.25 28.92
N PRO A 111 2.27 -2.23 28.63
CA PRO A 111 1.79 -2.26 27.26
C PRO A 111 2.05 -0.91 26.57
N MET A 112 2.49 -0.97 25.32
CA MET A 112 2.78 0.20 24.49
C MET A 112 1.88 0.22 23.25
N LEU A 113 1.47 1.42 22.83
CA LEU A 113 0.84 1.57 21.52
C LEU A 113 1.91 1.58 20.44
N ALA A 114 1.79 0.70 19.46
CA ALA A 114 2.65 0.68 18.29
C ALA A 114 2.67 2.05 17.60
N PRO A 115 3.74 2.41 16.90
CA PRO A 115 3.76 3.57 16.04
C PRO A 115 2.57 3.56 15.08
N GLN A 116 2.10 4.74 14.68
CA GLN A 116 1.01 4.83 13.73
C GLN A 116 1.50 4.47 12.35
N SER A 117 1.31 3.24 11.96
CA SER A 117 1.58 2.74 10.63
C SER A 117 0.35 2.04 10.06
N SER A 118 0.36 1.79 8.80
CA SER A 118 -0.64 1.03 8.07
C SER A 118 0.07 -0.12 7.37
N VAL A 119 -0.60 -1.25 7.20
CA VAL A 119 -0.09 -2.36 6.36
C VAL A 119 0.32 -1.87 4.97
N MET A 120 -0.44 -0.90 4.44
CA MET A 120 -0.12 -0.23 3.18
C MET A 120 0.88 0.93 3.34
N GLY A 121 1.31 1.23 4.56
CA GLY A 121 2.20 2.34 4.88
C GLY A 121 3.68 2.05 4.70
N GLU A 122 4.09 0.81 4.51
CA GLU A 122 5.48 0.50 4.19
C GLU A 122 5.84 1.01 2.80
N VAL A 123 6.77 1.97 2.74
CA VAL A 123 7.13 2.67 1.50
C VAL A 123 8.36 2.10 0.84
N MET A 124 9.33 1.60 1.64
CA MET A 124 10.54 1.02 1.06
C MET A 124 11.29 0.14 2.07
N PHE A 125 12.05 -0.82 1.55
CA PHE A 125 13.06 -1.55 2.30
C PHE A 125 14.47 -1.13 1.86
N VAL A 126 15.31 -0.91 2.85
CA VAL A 126 16.72 -0.58 2.63
C VAL A 126 17.57 -1.71 3.19
N GLY A 127 18.33 -2.35 2.34
CA GLY A 127 19.28 -3.36 2.73
C GLY A 127 20.65 -2.77 3.04
N MET A 128 21.30 -3.28 4.06
CA MET A 128 22.65 -2.90 4.42
C MET A 128 23.53 -4.13 4.51
N GLN A 129 24.68 -4.08 3.83
CA GLN A 129 25.72 -5.11 3.83
C GLN A 129 27.08 -4.46 3.88
N ALA A 130 28.06 -5.16 4.44
CA ALA A 130 29.45 -4.75 4.44
C ALA A 130 30.37 -5.98 4.27
N ASP A 131 31.56 -5.73 3.74
CA ASP A 131 32.52 -6.80 3.48
C ASP A 131 33.41 -7.09 4.70
N SER A 132 33.74 -6.08 5.52
CA SER A 132 34.66 -6.17 6.68
C SER A 132 34.04 -5.72 7.98
N THR A 133 33.06 -4.80 7.95
CA THR A 133 32.36 -4.31 9.15
C THR A 133 31.50 -5.43 9.75
N SER A 134 31.66 -5.74 11.03
CA SER A 134 30.93 -6.81 11.72
C SER A 134 29.42 -6.56 11.73
N MET A 135 28.61 -7.63 11.82
CA MET A 135 27.14 -7.52 11.90
C MET A 135 26.69 -6.72 13.13
N MET A 136 27.47 -6.70 14.20
CA MET A 136 27.21 -5.90 15.41
C MET A 136 27.44 -4.41 15.15
N GLU A 137 28.50 -4.07 14.45
CA GLU A 137 28.78 -2.68 14.07
C GLU A 137 27.78 -2.18 13.05
N GLN A 138 27.45 -2.99 12.02
CA GLN A 138 26.40 -2.67 11.05
C GLN A 138 25.07 -2.39 11.76
N ARG A 139 24.68 -3.24 12.73
CA ARG A 139 23.44 -3.02 13.51
C ARG A 139 23.52 -1.73 14.34
N THR A 140 24.66 -1.42 14.90
CA THR A 140 24.89 -0.19 15.66
C THR A 140 24.76 1.04 14.77
N LEU A 141 25.35 1.02 13.56
CA LEU A 141 25.20 2.08 12.57
C LEU A 141 23.74 2.24 12.13
N ALA A 142 23.03 1.13 11.89
CA ALA A 142 21.63 1.14 11.51
C ALA A 142 20.75 1.78 12.61
N GLU A 143 20.94 1.41 13.88
CA GLU A 143 20.10 1.85 15.00
C GLU A 143 20.38 3.31 15.40
N TRP A 144 21.67 3.73 15.43
CA TRP A 144 22.06 5.00 16.02
C TRP A 144 22.37 6.11 15.00
N ILE A 145 22.59 5.76 13.72
CA ILE A 145 22.89 6.75 12.67
C ILE A 145 21.76 6.76 11.62
N ILE A 146 21.46 5.61 10.98
CA ILE A 146 20.57 5.56 9.83
C ILE A 146 19.11 5.77 10.27
N LYS A 147 18.62 5.00 11.26
CA LYS A 147 17.24 5.07 11.74
C LYS A 147 16.85 6.48 12.24
N PRO A 148 17.64 7.16 13.11
CA PRO A 148 17.28 8.51 13.54
C PRO A 148 17.26 9.52 12.41
N ALA A 149 18.17 9.42 11.45
CA ALA A 149 18.22 10.31 10.30
C ALA A 149 17.04 10.11 9.34
N ILE A 150 16.62 8.85 9.14
CA ILE A 150 15.40 8.55 8.35
C ILE A 150 14.15 9.04 9.10
N LEU A 151 14.04 8.80 10.41
CA LEU A 151 12.91 9.28 11.23
C LEU A 151 12.80 10.81 11.24
N ALA A 152 13.91 11.53 11.09
CA ALA A 152 13.92 12.98 10.95
C ALA A 152 13.42 13.45 9.57
N THR A 153 13.26 12.55 8.60
CA THR A 153 12.66 12.87 7.30
C THR A 153 11.15 13.06 7.49
N GLY A 154 10.64 14.21 7.07
CA GLY A 154 9.19 14.50 7.17
C GLY A 154 8.34 13.44 6.46
N GLY A 155 7.31 12.95 7.14
CA GLY A 155 6.37 11.96 6.61
C GLY A 155 6.69 10.50 6.92
N VAL A 156 7.84 10.20 7.53
CA VAL A 156 8.15 8.85 8.05
C VAL A 156 7.49 8.65 9.41
N SER A 157 6.83 7.50 9.61
CA SER A 157 6.20 7.14 10.89
C SER A 157 7.07 6.21 11.72
N ASN A 158 7.72 5.24 11.10
CA ASN A 158 8.51 4.23 11.76
C ASN A 158 9.64 3.71 10.87
N VAL A 159 10.71 3.23 11.50
CA VAL A 159 11.80 2.48 10.88
C VAL A 159 12.08 1.25 11.72
N THR A 160 11.76 0.08 11.19
CA THR A 160 12.00 -1.21 11.82
C THR A 160 13.25 -1.84 11.24
N ILE A 161 14.14 -2.35 12.12
CA ILE A 161 15.39 -2.98 11.71
C ILE A 161 15.31 -4.48 11.99
N ILE A 162 15.57 -5.27 10.96
CA ILE A 162 15.56 -6.74 11.02
C ILE A 162 16.96 -7.25 10.67
N GLY A 163 17.43 -8.23 11.44
CA GLY A 163 18.78 -8.79 11.27
C GLY A 163 19.86 -8.01 12.03
N GLY A 164 21.10 -8.45 11.87
CA GLY A 164 22.25 -7.95 12.61
C GLY A 164 22.31 -8.43 14.06
N ASP A 165 23.35 -8.02 14.74
CA ASP A 165 23.65 -8.37 16.13
C ASP A 165 23.48 -7.12 17.01
N TYR A 166 22.39 -7.05 17.80
CA TYR A 166 22.19 -5.91 18.70
C TYR A 166 23.18 -5.95 19.84
N LYS A 167 24.05 -4.95 19.92
CA LYS A 167 25.14 -4.85 20.90
C LYS A 167 24.63 -4.69 22.32
N GLN A 168 25.06 -5.57 23.22
CA GLN A 168 24.80 -5.49 24.66
C GLN A 168 26.09 -5.62 25.45
N TYR A 169 26.13 -4.96 26.59
CA TYR A 169 27.10 -5.24 27.67
C TYR A 169 26.45 -6.25 28.59
N GLN A 170 26.95 -7.46 28.59
CA GLN A 170 26.40 -8.57 29.38
C GLN A 170 27.26 -8.85 30.59
N VAL A 171 26.60 -9.00 31.75
CA VAL A 171 27.20 -9.46 32.98
C VAL A 171 26.87 -10.94 33.15
N LEU A 172 27.83 -11.80 32.82
CA LEU A 172 27.65 -13.26 32.89
C LEU A 172 28.02 -13.75 34.27
N ALA A 173 27.01 -13.97 35.10
CA ALA A 173 27.19 -14.43 36.49
C ALA A 173 27.83 -15.81 36.55
N ASP A 174 28.81 -16.02 37.42
CA ASP A 174 29.38 -17.32 37.70
C ASP A 174 28.90 -17.80 39.08
N PRO A 175 28.00 -18.78 39.14
CA PRO A 175 27.46 -19.25 40.41
C PRO A 175 28.48 -19.76 41.40
N VAL A 176 29.60 -20.35 40.93
CA VAL A 176 30.67 -20.86 41.79
C VAL A 176 31.44 -19.70 42.44
N ARG A 177 31.80 -18.69 41.64
CA ARG A 177 32.45 -17.49 42.14
C ARG A 177 31.54 -16.71 43.09
N MET A 178 30.25 -16.60 42.76
CA MET A 178 29.25 -15.97 43.65
C MET A 178 29.14 -16.66 44.99
N GLU A 179 29.11 -17.98 45.06
CA GLU A 179 29.07 -18.76 46.29
C GLU A 179 30.36 -18.56 47.11
N MET A 180 31.51 -18.56 46.47
CA MET A 180 32.81 -18.33 47.13
C MET A 180 32.89 -16.97 47.82
N TYR A 181 32.35 -15.92 47.22
CA TYR A 181 32.35 -14.57 47.77
C TYR A 181 31.10 -14.24 48.61
N GLY A 182 30.14 -15.17 48.70
CA GLY A 182 28.88 -14.97 49.40
C GLY A 182 28.02 -13.86 48.82
N VAL A 183 27.99 -13.75 47.50
CA VAL A 183 27.19 -12.77 46.72
C VAL A 183 25.92 -13.43 46.22
N THR A 184 24.79 -12.77 46.42
CA THR A 184 23.50 -13.21 45.88
C THR A 184 23.25 -12.63 44.49
N MET A 185 22.33 -13.24 43.73
CA MET A 185 21.94 -12.73 42.40
C MET A 185 21.34 -11.32 42.48
N GLU A 186 20.56 -11.05 43.53
CA GLU A 186 19.96 -9.75 43.80
C GLU A 186 21.02 -8.65 44.06
N GLU A 187 22.08 -8.98 44.80
CA GLU A 187 23.20 -8.06 45.02
C GLU A 187 23.95 -7.76 43.73
N LEU A 188 24.17 -8.77 42.88
CA LEU A 188 24.78 -8.60 41.54
C LEU A 188 23.91 -7.78 40.61
N GLU A 189 22.61 -8.04 40.57
CA GLU A 189 21.62 -7.29 39.75
C GLU A 189 21.58 -5.82 40.20
N SER A 190 21.54 -5.55 41.47
CA SER A 190 21.58 -4.18 42.03
C SER A 190 22.87 -3.45 41.63
N ALA A 191 24.02 -4.13 41.70
CA ALA A 191 25.30 -3.58 41.27
C ALA A 191 25.31 -3.30 39.77
N ALA A 192 24.82 -4.23 38.95
CA ALA A 192 24.71 -4.07 37.51
C ALA A 192 23.82 -2.90 37.13
N SER A 193 22.69 -2.71 37.81
CA SER A 193 21.76 -1.59 37.58
C SER A 193 22.40 -0.23 37.92
N SER A 194 23.32 -0.17 38.83
CA SER A 194 24.01 1.04 39.28
C SER A 194 25.34 1.32 38.59
N MET A 195 25.92 0.35 37.86
CA MET A 195 27.29 0.43 37.32
C MET A 195 27.48 1.51 36.24
N CYS A 196 26.41 1.99 35.63
CA CYS A 196 26.49 2.88 34.47
C CYS A 196 25.68 4.17 34.67
N VAL A 197 25.72 4.74 35.88
CA VAL A 197 24.92 5.90 36.27
C VAL A 197 25.78 7.12 36.47
N ASN A 198 25.51 8.22 35.81
CA ASN A 198 26.08 9.52 36.11
C ASN A 198 25.32 10.16 37.29
N VAL A 199 26.02 10.67 38.26
CA VAL A 199 25.44 11.31 39.44
C VAL A 199 25.75 12.81 39.42
N GLY A 200 24.70 13.64 39.51
CA GLY A 200 24.88 15.07 39.76
C GLY A 200 25.23 15.33 41.20
N ALA A 201 26.40 15.89 41.48
CA ALA A 201 26.91 16.16 42.85
C ALA A 201 26.67 17.64 43.30
N GLY A 202 25.81 18.36 42.57
CA GLY A 202 25.47 19.76 42.88
C GLY A 202 26.41 20.76 42.24
N VAL A 203 26.55 21.92 42.89
CA VAL A 203 27.26 23.09 42.35
C VAL A 203 28.30 23.57 43.36
N VAL A 204 29.52 23.81 42.94
CA VAL A 204 30.54 24.51 43.71
C VAL A 204 30.69 25.93 43.20
N ARG A 205 30.66 26.90 44.13
CA ARG A 205 30.88 28.30 43.84
C ARG A 205 32.26 28.71 44.34
N ASP A 206 33.10 29.18 43.45
CA ASP A 206 34.44 29.63 43.77
C ASP A 206 34.81 30.85 42.92
N PHE A 207 35.37 31.88 43.56
CA PHE A 207 35.79 33.14 42.95
C PHE A 207 34.77 33.78 41.97
N GLY A 208 33.46 33.74 42.35
CA GLY A 208 32.40 34.29 41.52
C GLY A 208 31.96 33.43 40.34
N ASN A 209 32.54 32.26 40.15
CA ASN A 209 32.13 31.26 39.17
C ASN A 209 31.33 30.13 39.81
N GLU A 210 30.47 29.54 39.04
CA GLU A 210 29.65 28.39 39.42
C GLU A 210 30.05 27.16 38.58
N TYR A 211 30.46 26.11 39.27
CA TYR A 211 30.90 24.85 38.65
C TYR A 211 29.92 23.72 38.97
N ASN A 212 29.35 23.10 37.95
CA ASN A 212 28.54 21.89 38.11
C ASN A 212 29.44 20.70 38.38
N LEU A 213 29.25 20.06 39.52
CA LEU A 213 29.91 18.80 39.87
C LEU A 213 29.11 17.63 39.33
N ARG A 214 29.76 16.80 38.55
CA ARG A 214 29.18 15.58 37.97
C ARG A 214 30.11 14.38 38.19
N GLY A 215 29.62 13.38 38.90
CA GLY A 215 30.25 12.06 38.93
C GLY A 215 30.00 11.35 37.61
N MET A 216 31.06 11.01 36.90
CA MET A 216 30.96 10.27 35.61
C MET A 216 31.10 8.78 35.91
N GLY A 217 29.98 8.06 35.93
CA GLY A 217 29.95 6.61 36.13
C GLY A 217 29.57 5.85 34.84
N ARG A 218 29.32 6.57 33.72
CA ARG A 218 29.10 5.90 32.43
C ARG A 218 30.43 5.59 31.77
N SER A 219 30.65 4.30 31.46
CA SER A 219 31.80 3.82 30.72
C SER A 219 31.38 2.86 29.60
N ASN A 220 32.18 2.82 28.54
CA ASN A 220 32.11 1.83 27.48
C ASN A 220 33.21 0.77 27.61
N ASP A 221 34.07 0.89 28.63
CA ASP A 221 35.16 -0.04 28.91
C ASP A 221 34.66 -1.16 29.81
N VAL A 222 34.82 -2.40 29.34
CA VAL A 222 34.38 -3.61 30.02
C VAL A 222 35.11 -3.79 31.36
N ASP A 223 36.42 -3.46 31.41
CA ASP A 223 37.23 -3.58 32.61
C ASP A 223 36.80 -2.57 33.69
N GLU A 224 36.46 -1.36 33.22
CA GLU A 224 35.96 -0.31 34.12
C GLU A 224 34.58 -0.68 34.69
N LEU A 225 33.66 -1.21 33.85
CA LEU A 225 32.37 -1.74 34.30
C LEU A 225 32.54 -2.90 35.29
N GLY A 226 33.49 -3.82 35.03
CA GLY A 226 33.82 -4.92 35.90
C GLY A 226 34.39 -4.49 37.26
N SER A 227 34.93 -3.28 37.36
CA SER A 227 35.46 -2.73 38.62
C SER A 227 34.41 -2.28 39.63
N THR A 228 33.12 -2.26 39.22
CA THR A 228 31.99 -1.87 40.08
C THR A 228 31.90 -2.77 41.30
N VAL A 229 31.71 -2.16 42.48
CA VAL A 229 31.66 -2.91 43.77
C VAL A 229 30.24 -3.48 43.93
N VAL A 230 30.16 -4.79 44.16
CA VAL A 230 28.93 -5.51 44.47
C VAL A 230 28.65 -5.50 45.96
N LYS A 231 29.70 -5.82 46.75
CA LYS A 231 29.59 -5.99 48.20
C LYS A 231 30.89 -5.63 48.88
N VAL A 232 30.80 -5.15 50.11
CA VAL A 232 31.97 -4.90 50.98
C VAL A 232 31.91 -5.87 52.14
N ASN A 233 32.90 -6.77 52.23
CA ASN A 233 33.06 -7.72 53.31
C ASN A 233 34.24 -7.30 54.18
N GLY A 234 33.97 -6.55 55.28
CA GLY A 234 35.05 -5.97 56.13
C GLY A 234 35.82 -4.93 55.29
N ASP A 235 37.13 -5.17 55.14
CA ASP A 235 38.05 -4.30 54.40
C ASP A 235 38.23 -4.72 52.94
N VAL A 236 37.55 -5.78 52.51
CA VAL A 236 37.64 -6.30 51.10
C VAL A 236 36.40 -5.96 50.32
N SER A 237 36.57 -5.24 49.21
CA SER A 237 35.50 -4.96 48.26
C SER A 237 35.44 -6.07 47.22
N VAL A 238 34.29 -6.73 47.10
CA VAL A 238 33.99 -7.69 46.04
C VAL A 238 33.48 -6.93 44.86
N ARG A 239 34.09 -7.08 43.69
CA ARG A 239 33.74 -6.41 42.44
C ARG A 239 32.93 -7.32 41.54
N VAL A 240 32.28 -6.75 40.53
CA VAL A 240 31.54 -7.51 39.50
C VAL A 240 32.48 -8.51 38.82
N ALA A 241 33.71 -8.11 38.46
CA ALA A 241 34.70 -8.98 37.84
C ALA A 241 35.11 -10.18 38.69
N ASP A 242 34.94 -10.12 40.02
CA ASP A 242 35.26 -11.23 40.93
C ASP A 242 34.19 -12.34 40.86
N VAL A 243 32.94 -12.01 40.50
CA VAL A 243 31.79 -12.91 40.56
C VAL A 243 31.10 -13.12 39.21
N ALA A 244 31.45 -12.33 38.20
CA ALA A 244 30.88 -12.36 36.87
C ALA A 244 31.90 -11.94 35.81
N ASP A 245 31.65 -12.30 34.55
CA ASP A 245 32.43 -11.82 33.42
C ASP A 245 31.61 -10.74 32.68
N VAL A 246 32.18 -9.55 32.52
CA VAL A 246 31.56 -8.48 31.73
C VAL A 246 32.08 -8.56 30.31
N VAL A 247 31.17 -8.77 29.36
CA VAL A 247 31.53 -8.95 27.95
C VAL A 247 30.62 -8.12 27.04
N ILE A 248 31.14 -7.75 25.86
CA ILE A 248 30.33 -7.22 24.79
C ILE A 248 29.86 -8.40 23.95
N ALA A 249 28.55 -8.63 23.91
CA ALA A 249 27.97 -9.75 23.19
C ALA A 249 26.63 -9.35 22.50
N PRO A 250 26.18 -10.12 21.51
CA PRO A 250 24.89 -9.87 20.87
C PRO A 250 23.73 -10.21 21.81
N ALA A 251 22.66 -9.42 21.72
CA ALA A 251 21.37 -9.79 22.31
C ALA A 251 20.82 -11.07 21.66
N VAL A 252 19.89 -11.73 22.35
CA VAL A 252 19.18 -12.87 21.78
C VAL A 252 18.46 -12.44 20.49
N LYS A 253 18.78 -13.09 19.38
CA LYS A 253 18.22 -12.75 18.07
C LYS A 253 16.73 -13.03 18.03
N GLN A 254 15.97 -12.06 17.52
CA GLN A 254 14.54 -12.18 17.31
C GLN A 254 14.20 -12.37 15.82
N GLY A 255 15.13 -12.03 14.93
CA GLY A 255 15.01 -12.20 13.49
C GLY A 255 16.35 -12.19 12.78
N TYR A 256 16.33 -12.75 11.59
CA TYR A 256 17.43 -12.77 10.64
C TYR A 256 17.01 -12.06 9.36
N ALA A 257 17.96 -11.43 8.68
CA ALA A 257 17.78 -10.89 7.34
C ALA A 257 18.92 -11.32 6.43
N SER A 258 18.61 -11.48 5.15
CA SER A 258 19.60 -11.77 4.11
C SER A 258 19.22 -11.08 2.81
N MET A 259 20.22 -10.85 1.98
CA MET A 259 20.09 -10.35 0.62
C MET A 259 20.92 -11.24 -0.30
N ASN A 260 20.29 -11.74 -1.35
CA ASN A 260 20.93 -12.61 -2.34
C ASN A 260 21.69 -13.79 -1.67
N GLY A 261 21.08 -14.38 -0.64
CA GLY A 261 21.63 -15.51 0.11
C GLY A 261 22.74 -15.16 1.10
N THR A 262 23.13 -13.89 1.25
CA THR A 262 24.16 -13.45 2.20
C THR A 262 23.53 -12.68 3.36
N PRO A 263 24.06 -12.83 4.61
CA PRO A 263 23.54 -12.10 5.76
C PRO A 263 23.53 -10.57 5.51
N ALA A 264 22.44 -9.92 5.93
CA ALA A 264 22.25 -8.50 5.75
C ALA A 264 21.46 -7.91 6.92
N ILE A 265 21.33 -6.60 6.94
CA ILE A 265 20.35 -5.88 7.76
C ILE A 265 19.33 -5.25 6.82
N ILE A 266 18.04 -5.40 7.13
CA ILE A 266 16.95 -4.79 6.36
C ILE A 266 16.25 -3.79 7.26
N LEU A 267 16.15 -2.54 6.77
CA LEU A 267 15.36 -1.49 7.39
C LEU A 267 14.03 -1.37 6.63
N SER A 268 12.92 -1.68 7.29
CA SER A 268 11.56 -1.42 6.80
C SER A 268 11.14 -0.03 7.20
N ILE A 269 10.75 0.80 6.24
CA ILE A 269 10.40 2.21 6.44
C ILE A 269 8.92 2.40 6.15
N SER A 270 8.19 2.93 7.13
CA SER A 270 6.77 3.19 7.05
C SER A 270 6.48 4.69 7.02
N LYS A 271 5.52 5.11 6.19
CA LYS A 271 5.04 6.50 6.11
C LYS A 271 3.92 6.79 7.12
N GLN A 272 3.75 8.06 7.45
CA GLN A 272 2.58 8.56 8.15
C GLN A 272 1.33 8.48 7.24
N PRO A 273 0.12 8.31 7.80
CA PRO A 273 -1.11 8.44 7.05
C PRO A 273 -1.23 9.80 6.34
N ASN A 274 -1.88 9.80 5.19
CA ASN A 274 -2.14 11.02 4.39
C ASN A 274 -0.88 11.77 3.94
N VAL A 275 0.22 11.05 3.69
CA VAL A 275 1.46 11.63 3.16
C VAL A 275 1.78 11.00 1.81
N ASN A 276 2.19 11.83 0.84
CA ASN A 276 2.50 11.41 -0.52
C ASN A 276 3.72 10.46 -0.55
N THR A 277 3.49 9.23 -0.99
CA THR A 277 4.50 8.16 -1.04
C THR A 277 5.69 8.52 -1.91
N LEU A 278 5.46 9.12 -3.09
CA LEU A 278 6.54 9.46 -4.02
C LEU A 278 7.49 10.51 -3.43
N SER A 279 6.93 11.55 -2.79
CA SER A 279 7.73 12.62 -2.19
C SER A 279 8.52 12.13 -0.97
N VAL A 280 7.90 11.31 -0.12
CA VAL A 280 8.58 10.70 1.04
C VAL A 280 9.73 9.82 0.59
N THR A 281 9.49 8.93 -0.39
CA THR A 281 10.52 8.04 -0.93
C THR A 281 11.72 8.85 -1.46
N GLN A 282 11.48 9.90 -2.25
CA GLN A 282 12.54 10.76 -2.77
C GLN A 282 13.33 11.49 -1.68
N ASN A 283 12.65 11.92 -0.60
CA ASN A 283 13.31 12.57 0.53
C ASN A 283 14.17 11.57 1.32
N ILE A 284 13.68 10.34 1.52
CA ILE A 284 14.43 9.26 2.16
C ILE A 284 15.68 8.93 1.34
N GLU A 285 15.55 8.78 0.02
CA GLU A 285 16.68 8.48 -0.87
C GLU A 285 17.78 9.55 -0.79
N ARG A 286 17.42 10.84 -0.85
CA ARG A 286 18.38 11.93 -0.68
C ARG A 286 19.10 11.88 0.67
N ASN A 287 18.35 11.62 1.76
CA ASN A 287 18.96 11.49 3.08
C ASN A 287 19.89 10.28 3.15
N LEU A 288 19.51 9.14 2.55
CA LEU A 288 20.38 7.96 2.49
C LEU A 288 21.66 8.20 1.68
N GLU A 289 21.58 8.95 0.57
CA GLU A 289 22.77 9.37 -0.20
C GLU A 289 23.72 10.24 0.64
N ASP A 290 23.17 11.12 1.49
CA ASP A 290 23.99 11.97 2.36
C ASP A 290 24.57 11.16 3.54
N ILE A 291 23.80 10.26 4.14
CA ILE A 291 24.26 9.36 5.20
C ILE A 291 25.35 8.43 4.68
N ALA A 292 25.21 7.87 3.48
CA ALA A 292 26.17 6.95 2.89
C ALA A 292 27.59 7.54 2.83
N LYS A 293 27.73 8.88 2.70
CA LYS A 293 29.02 9.57 2.71
C LYS A 293 29.72 9.53 4.09
N SER A 294 28.95 9.31 5.16
CA SER A 294 29.45 9.27 6.54
C SER A 294 29.67 7.86 7.07
N LEU A 295 29.22 6.84 6.34
CA LEU A 295 29.39 5.44 6.70
C LEU A 295 30.79 4.93 6.33
N PRO A 296 31.27 3.83 6.96
CA PRO A 296 32.47 3.14 6.52
C PRO A 296 32.42 2.78 5.02
N ALA A 297 33.55 2.86 4.33
CA ALA A 297 33.61 2.71 2.87
C ALA A 297 33.17 1.33 2.35
N ASP A 298 33.18 0.31 3.19
CA ASP A 298 32.76 -1.07 2.87
C ASP A 298 31.26 -1.30 3.10
N VAL A 299 30.57 -0.36 3.77
CA VAL A 299 29.12 -0.46 4.00
C VAL A 299 28.35 0.01 2.76
N ARG A 300 27.52 -0.87 2.24
CA ARG A 300 26.68 -0.62 1.06
C ARG A 300 25.22 -0.60 1.47
N LEU A 301 24.47 0.41 0.97
CA LEU A 301 23.03 0.52 1.11
C LEU A 301 22.36 0.18 -0.23
N ASP A 302 21.42 -0.76 -0.21
CA ASP A 302 20.56 -1.09 -1.35
C ASP A 302 19.13 -0.62 -1.08
N THR A 303 18.65 0.31 -1.91
CA THR A 303 17.31 0.90 -1.83
C THR A 303 16.31 0.25 -2.81
N LYS A 304 16.74 -0.79 -3.54
CA LYS A 304 15.95 -1.40 -4.61
C LYS A 304 15.26 -2.72 -4.23
N ILE A 305 15.28 -3.12 -2.97
CA ILE A 305 14.66 -4.35 -2.49
C ILE A 305 13.15 -4.30 -2.68
N PHE A 306 12.54 -3.32 -2.07
CA PHE A 306 11.12 -3.00 -2.17
C PHE A 306 10.97 -1.49 -2.17
N ARG A 307 10.22 -0.98 -3.16
CA ARG A 307 10.01 0.46 -3.34
C ARG A 307 8.60 0.69 -3.86
N GLN A 308 7.70 1.07 -2.97
CA GLN A 308 6.29 1.30 -3.32
C GLN A 308 6.12 2.37 -4.40
N ALA A 309 7.03 3.36 -4.44
CA ALA A 309 7.05 4.38 -5.47
C ALA A 309 7.15 3.82 -6.91
N ASP A 310 7.86 2.70 -7.12
CA ASP A 310 8.00 2.08 -8.43
C ASP A 310 6.69 1.43 -8.89
N TYR A 311 5.93 0.84 -7.96
CA TYR A 311 4.62 0.28 -8.25
C TYR A 311 3.60 1.37 -8.56
N ILE A 312 3.61 2.48 -7.81
CA ILE A 312 2.78 3.66 -8.10
C ILE A 312 3.09 4.17 -9.50
N GLN A 313 4.37 4.39 -9.82
CA GLN A 313 4.80 4.91 -11.11
C GLN A 313 4.42 3.96 -12.26
N SER A 314 4.63 2.64 -12.08
CA SER A 314 4.26 1.63 -13.08
C SER A 314 2.75 1.58 -13.30
N SER A 315 1.96 1.61 -12.23
CA SER A 315 0.49 1.60 -12.30
C SER A 315 -0.04 2.86 -13.01
N VAL A 316 0.48 4.03 -12.63
CA VAL A 316 0.10 5.31 -13.27
C VAL A 316 0.50 5.34 -14.74
N ASN A 317 1.71 4.85 -15.07
CA ASN A 317 2.17 4.77 -16.45
C ASN A 317 1.31 3.82 -17.30
N ASN A 318 0.94 2.65 -16.76
CA ASN A 318 0.10 1.68 -17.46
C ASN A 318 -1.30 2.25 -17.76
N VAL A 319 -1.93 2.87 -16.76
CA VAL A 319 -3.23 3.52 -16.96
C VAL A 319 -3.10 4.74 -17.86
N GLY A 320 -2.02 5.52 -17.71
CA GLY A 320 -1.70 6.66 -18.58
C GLY A 320 -1.54 6.22 -20.05
N SER A 321 -0.84 5.13 -20.31
CA SER A 321 -0.72 4.54 -21.66
C SER A 321 -2.08 4.13 -22.22
N SER A 322 -2.89 3.46 -21.42
CA SER A 322 -4.26 3.08 -21.80
C SER A 322 -5.15 4.28 -22.10
N LEU A 323 -5.03 5.37 -21.33
CA LEU A 323 -5.71 6.64 -21.60
C LEU A 323 -5.29 7.24 -22.96
N ILE A 324 -3.98 7.24 -23.25
CA ILE A 324 -3.44 7.74 -24.52
C ILE A 324 -3.90 6.87 -25.70
N GLU A 325 -3.82 5.55 -25.57
CA GLU A 325 -4.29 4.61 -26.58
C GLU A 325 -5.78 4.78 -26.83
N GLY A 326 -6.60 4.88 -25.78
CA GLY A 326 -8.02 5.17 -25.87
C GLY A 326 -8.30 6.50 -26.57
N ALA A 327 -7.57 7.55 -26.22
CA ALA A 327 -7.69 8.85 -26.88
C ALA A 327 -7.32 8.79 -28.36
N ILE A 328 -6.26 8.05 -28.73
CA ILE A 328 -5.86 7.85 -30.13
C ILE A 328 -6.96 7.11 -30.90
N CYS A 329 -7.53 6.05 -30.35
CA CYS A 329 -8.65 5.33 -30.96
C CYS A 329 -9.85 6.26 -31.20
N VAL A 330 -10.19 7.07 -30.19
CA VAL A 330 -11.27 8.07 -30.31
C VAL A 330 -10.98 9.09 -31.42
N ILE A 331 -9.74 9.63 -31.48
CA ILE A 331 -9.31 10.56 -32.52
C ILE A 331 -9.50 9.94 -33.92
N LEU A 332 -9.08 8.69 -34.08
CA LEU A 332 -9.17 7.98 -35.36
C LEU A 332 -10.62 7.78 -35.76
N VAL A 333 -11.48 7.37 -34.84
CA VAL A 333 -12.93 7.22 -35.08
C VAL A 333 -13.57 8.56 -35.42
N LEU A 334 -13.25 9.63 -34.65
CA LEU A 334 -13.75 10.97 -34.91
C LEU A 334 -13.37 11.47 -36.32
N PHE A 335 -12.13 11.25 -36.72
CA PHE A 335 -11.60 11.64 -38.01
C PHE A 335 -12.32 10.88 -39.14
N LEU A 336 -12.60 9.58 -38.92
CA LEU A 336 -13.31 8.74 -39.89
C LEU A 336 -14.77 9.20 -40.15
N PHE A 337 -15.46 9.60 -39.08
CA PHE A 337 -16.90 9.94 -39.15
C PHE A 337 -17.16 11.42 -39.43
N LEU A 338 -16.44 12.35 -38.77
CA LEU A 338 -16.70 13.79 -38.93
C LEU A 338 -16.18 14.40 -40.24
N THR A 339 -15.31 13.71 -40.97
CA THR A 339 -14.69 14.14 -42.26
C THR A 339 -14.19 15.57 -42.33
N SER A 340 -14.20 16.29 -41.21
CA SER A 340 -13.86 17.69 -41.06
C SER A 340 -12.86 17.90 -39.94
N LEU A 341 -11.64 18.28 -40.31
CA LEU A 341 -10.58 18.57 -39.33
C LEU A 341 -10.98 19.59 -38.27
N ARG A 342 -11.84 20.57 -38.63
CA ARG A 342 -12.29 21.59 -37.66
C ARG A 342 -13.27 21.03 -36.66
N SER A 343 -14.25 20.25 -37.12
CA SER A 343 -15.20 19.57 -36.20
C SER A 343 -14.48 18.59 -35.28
N THR A 344 -13.59 17.77 -35.84
CA THR A 344 -12.77 16.85 -35.08
C THR A 344 -11.93 17.56 -34.02
N PHE A 345 -11.30 18.70 -34.38
CA PHE A 345 -10.50 19.48 -33.45
C PHE A 345 -11.33 20.05 -32.27
N ILE A 346 -12.55 20.54 -32.55
CA ILE A 346 -13.44 21.06 -31.49
C ILE A 346 -13.85 19.93 -30.54
N SER A 347 -14.28 18.77 -31.03
CA SER A 347 -14.65 17.62 -30.19
C SER A 347 -13.44 17.07 -29.41
N LEU A 348 -12.27 17.03 -30.05
CA LEU A 348 -11.04 16.57 -29.42
C LEU A 348 -10.58 17.47 -28.26
N LEU A 349 -10.78 18.79 -28.39
CA LEU A 349 -10.37 19.73 -27.33
C LEU A 349 -11.24 19.60 -26.06
N ALA A 350 -12.46 19.09 -26.20
CA ALA A 350 -13.35 18.87 -25.06
C ALA A 350 -12.80 17.81 -24.09
N ILE A 351 -12.10 16.77 -24.57
CA ILE A 351 -11.55 15.68 -23.74
C ILE A 351 -10.54 16.20 -22.71
N PRO A 352 -9.39 16.79 -23.12
CA PRO A 352 -8.40 17.24 -22.16
C PRO A 352 -8.93 18.34 -21.23
N LEU A 353 -9.83 19.18 -21.72
CA LEU A 353 -10.43 20.21 -20.90
C LEU A 353 -11.34 19.63 -19.81
N SER A 354 -12.12 18.60 -20.15
CA SER A 354 -12.96 17.90 -19.18
C SER A 354 -12.13 17.12 -18.16
N LEU A 355 -11.07 16.44 -18.60
CA LEU A 355 -10.16 15.72 -17.69
C LEU A 355 -9.43 16.66 -16.73
N LEU A 356 -8.89 17.79 -17.23
CA LEU A 356 -8.26 18.80 -16.39
C LEU A 356 -9.25 19.41 -15.40
N GLY A 357 -10.48 19.68 -15.83
CA GLY A 357 -11.54 20.12 -14.94
C GLY A 357 -11.88 19.10 -13.85
N THR A 358 -11.89 17.82 -14.20
CA THR A 358 -12.07 16.72 -13.24
C THR A 358 -10.97 16.68 -12.20
N VAL A 359 -9.71 16.80 -12.63
CA VAL A 359 -8.55 16.83 -11.71
C VAL A 359 -8.62 18.03 -10.75
N ILE A 360 -9.06 19.21 -11.24
CA ILE A 360 -9.29 20.38 -10.37
C ILE A 360 -10.32 20.05 -9.28
N VAL A 361 -11.44 19.46 -9.65
CA VAL A 361 -12.51 19.15 -8.68
C VAL A 361 -12.07 18.08 -7.70
N LEU A 362 -11.37 17.02 -8.15
CA LEU A 362 -10.80 16.00 -7.27
C LEU A 362 -9.83 16.63 -6.26
N TYR A 363 -8.92 17.50 -6.73
CA TYR A 363 -7.99 18.22 -5.87
C TYR A 363 -8.69 19.09 -4.82
N LEU A 364 -9.74 19.84 -5.22
CA LEU A 364 -10.51 20.67 -4.31
C LEU A 364 -11.33 19.88 -3.27
N LEU A 365 -11.70 18.65 -3.60
CA LEU A 365 -12.37 17.73 -2.69
C LEU A 365 -11.39 16.95 -1.79
N GLY A 366 -10.07 17.14 -1.93
CA GLY A 366 -9.06 16.41 -1.19
C GLY A 366 -9.00 14.92 -1.53
N MET A 367 -9.34 14.57 -2.77
CA MET A 367 -9.29 13.20 -3.27
C MET A 367 -7.97 12.97 -4.02
N ASP A 368 -7.40 11.77 -3.86
CA ASP A 368 -6.15 11.38 -4.48
C ASP A 368 -6.35 10.87 -5.92
N ILE A 369 -5.31 10.96 -6.73
CA ILE A 369 -5.23 10.23 -7.99
C ILE A 369 -4.70 8.83 -7.69
N ASN A 370 -5.51 7.82 -8.01
CA ASN A 370 -5.16 6.41 -7.87
C ASN A 370 -5.68 5.62 -9.08
N THR A 371 -5.35 4.33 -9.15
CA THR A 371 -5.78 3.47 -10.28
C THR A 371 -7.29 3.48 -10.47
N MET A 372 -8.07 3.60 -9.39
CA MET A 372 -9.53 3.63 -9.45
C MET A 372 -10.04 4.96 -10.01
N THR A 373 -9.53 6.10 -9.54
CA THR A 373 -9.90 7.42 -10.07
C THR A 373 -9.48 7.58 -11.53
N LEU A 374 -8.26 7.11 -11.89
CA LEU A 374 -7.80 7.08 -13.28
C LEU A 374 -8.68 6.16 -14.15
N GLY A 375 -9.05 4.98 -13.62
CA GLY A 375 -9.97 4.06 -14.29
C GLY A 375 -11.34 4.71 -14.54
N GLY A 376 -11.89 5.42 -13.56
CA GLY A 376 -13.13 6.19 -13.72
C GLY A 376 -13.02 7.26 -14.79
N MET A 377 -11.91 8.00 -14.85
CA MET A 377 -11.64 8.98 -15.91
C MET A 377 -11.47 8.31 -17.28
N CYS A 378 -10.84 7.13 -17.34
CA CYS A 378 -10.68 6.35 -18.56
C CYS A 378 -12.04 5.91 -19.14
N ILE A 379 -12.92 5.37 -18.28
CA ILE A 379 -14.29 5.01 -18.67
C ILE A 379 -15.06 6.24 -19.17
N ALA A 380 -14.84 7.39 -18.55
CA ALA A 380 -15.52 8.63 -18.92
C ALA A 380 -15.15 9.11 -20.35
N ILE A 381 -13.94 8.86 -20.85
CA ILE A 381 -13.45 9.37 -22.14
C ILE A 381 -14.44 9.09 -23.27
N GLY A 382 -15.01 7.89 -23.33
CA GLY A 382 -16.01 7.53 -24.33
C GLY A 382 -17.24 8.43 -24.26
N SER A 383 -17.79 8.62 -23.06
CA SER A 383 -18.98 9.47 -22.85
C SER A 383 -18.68 10.98 -23.00
N LEU A 384 -17.45 11.42 -22.69
CA LEU A 384 -17.03 12.82 -22.82
C LEU A 384 -17.07 13.32 -24.26
N VAL A 385 -16.80 12.42 -25.20
CA VAL A 385 -16.73 12.74 -26.63
C VAL A 385 -18.11 12.82 -27.26
N ASP A 386 -19.04 11.96 -26.85
CA ASP A 386 -20.37 11.86 -27.39
C ASP A 386 -21.13 13.18 -27.30
N ASP A 387 -21.14 13.82 -26.15
CA ASP A 387 -21.84 15.11 -25.96
C ASP A 387 -21.29 16.20 -26.88
N ALA A 388 -19.98 16.26 -27.04
CA ALA A 388 -19.33 17.24 -27.90
C ALA A 388 -19.58 16.94 -29.39
N ILE A 389 -19.65 15.67 -29.83
CA ILE A 389 -19.93 15.29 -31.22
C ILE A 389 -21.34 15.70 -31.61
N ILE A 390 -22.32 15.38 -30.78
CA ILE A 390 -23.74 15.66 -31.06
C ILE A 390 -23.95 17.17 -31.21
N ASP A 391 -23.36 17.99 -30.33
CA ASP A 391 -23.49 19.45 -30.44
C ASP A 391 -22.77 20.01 -31.66
N VAL A 392 -21.55 19.59 -31.95
CA VAL A 392 -20.78 20.03 -33.11
C VAL A 392 -21.50 19.67 -34.43
N GLU A 393 -22.02 18.45 -34.51
CA GLU A 393 -22.73 18.00 -35.72
C GLU A 393 -24.05 18.77 -35.96
N ASN A 394 -24.86 18.93 -34.90
CA ASN A 394 -26.11 19.69 -35.00
C ASN A 394 -25.85 21.15 -35.36
N VAL A 395 -24.90 21.81 -34.69
CA VAL A 395 -24.48 23.18 -34.99
C VAL A 395 -23.99 23.31 -36.42
N TYR A 396 -23.16 22.37 -36.91
CA TYR A 396 -22.67 22.38 -38.29
C TYR A 396 -23.79 22.23 -39.31
N LYS A 397 -24.70 21.30 -39.05
CA LYS A 397 -25.88 21.09 -39.90
C LYS A 397 -26.75 22.35 -39.98
N ARG A 398 -27.08 22.97 -38.86
CA ARG A 398 -27.89 24.18 -38.79
C ARG A 398 -27.21 25.41 -39.42
N LEU A 399 -25.91 25.59 -39.22
CA LEU A 399 -25.13 26.63 -39.88
C LEU A 399 -25.15 26.49 -41.42
N ARG A 400 -25.07 25.26 -41.91
CA ARG A 400 -25.11 24.96 -43.33
C ARG A 400 -26.51 25.15 -43.92
N GLU A 401 -27.56 24.76 -43.21
CA GLU A 401 -28.94 25.05 -43.60
C GLU A 401 -29.19 26.56 -43.71
N ASN A 402 -28.77 27.33 -42.70
CA ASN A 402 -28.85 28.79 -42.73
C ASN A 402 -28.07 29.43 -43.87
N HIS A 403 -26.89 28.90 -44.22
CA HIS A 403 -26.09 29.41 -45.33
C HIS A 403 -26.70 29.18 -46.71
N ARG A 404 -27.57 28.16 -46.83
CA ARG A 404 -28.31 27.86 -48.07
C ARG A 404 -29.54 28.75 -48.28
N LEU A 405 -30.01 29.47 -47.27
CA LEU A 405 -31.11 30.42 -47.36
C LEU A 405 -30.73 31.68 -48.15
N PRO A 406 -31.67 32.39 -48.76
CA PRO A 406 -31.42 33.71 -49.35
C PRO A 406 -30.80 34.67 -48.30
N LYS A 407 -29.90 35.55 -48.72
CA LYS A 407 -29.20 36.46 -47.81
C LYS A 407 -30.12 37.30 -46.88
N ALA A 408 -31.34 37.61 -47.35
CA ALA A 408 -32.35 38.34 -46.58
C ALA A 408 -32.97 37.53 -45.43
N GLU A 409 -32.92 36.20 -45.48
CA GLU A 409 -33.50 35.28 -44.47
C GLU A 409 -32.44 34.66 -43.58
N GLN A 410 -31.15 34.90 -43.86
CA GLN A 410 -30.06 34.35 -43.06
C GLN A 410 -30.02 34.98 -41.67
N LYS A 411 -30.03 34.12 -40.63
CA LYS A 411 -29.82 34.52 -39.26
C LYS A 411 -28.30 34.69 -38.99
N SER A 412 -27.95 35.50 -37.99
CA SER A 412 -26.59 35.65 -37.57
C SER A 412 -26.02 34.31 -37.07
N ALA A 413 -24.76 34.03 -37.32
CA ALA A 413 -24.09 32.78 -36.90
C ALA A 413 -24.22 32.53 -35.37
N PHE A 414 -24.19 33.57 -34.57
CA PHE A 414 -24.40 33.46 -33.12
C PHE A 414 -25.79 32.91 -32.77
N LYS A 415 -26.84 33.45 -33.44
CA LYS A 415 -28.22 33.02 -33.18
C LYS A 415 -28.45 31.58 -33.62
N VAL A 416 -27.88 31.19 -34.78
CA VAL A 416 -27.97 29.81 -35.26
C VAL A 416 -27.27 28.81 -34.32
N VAL A 417 -26.07 29.12 -33.90
CA VAL A 417 -25.32 28.27 -32.94
C VAL A 417 -26.10 28.14 -31.63
N PHE A 418 -26.63 29.24 -31.11
CA PHE A 418 -27.37 29.23 -29.85
C PHE A 418 -28.69 28.40 -29.99
N GLU A 419 -29.46 28.58 -31.07
CA GLU A 419 -30.67 27.81 -31.32
C GLU A 419 -30.36 26.32 -31.51
N ALA A 420 -29.31 25.97 -32.26
CA ALA A 420 -28.89 24.59 -32.51
C ALA A 420 -28.44 23.87 -31.22
N SER A 421 -27.61 24.51 -30.42
CA SER A 421 -27.19 23.94 -29.14
C SER A 421 -28.33 23.86 -28.13
N SER A 422 -29.26 24.80 -28.13
CA SER A 422 -30.46 24.77 -27.27
C SER A 422 -31.42 23.63 -27.63
N GLU A 423 -31.49 23.24 -28.88
CA GLU A 423 -32.36 22.17 -29.38
C GLU A 423 -32.03 20.81 -28.78
N ILE A 424 -30.74 20.50 -28.60
CA ILE A 424 -30.27 19.19 -28.11
C ILE A 424 -29.99 19.19 -26.60
N ARG A 425 -29.92 20.36 -25.97
CA ARG A 425 -29.53 20.54 -24.57
C ARG A 425 -30.33 19.66 -23.62
N ALA A 426 -31.66 19.64 -23.76
CA ALA A 426 -32.51 18.85 -22.87
C ALA A 426 -32.21 17.33 -22.97
N SER A 427 -31.96 16.84 -24.18
CA SER A 427 -31.63 15.41 -24.40
C SER A 427 -30.33 15.05 -23.80
N ILE A 428 -29.29 15.88 -23.93
CA ILE A 428 -27.95 15.64 -23.33
C ILE A 428 -28.05 15.65 -21.80
N ILE A 429 -28.70 16.65 -21.19
CA ILE A 429 -28.90 16.72 -19.77
C ILE A 429 -29.62 15.48 -19.22
N HIS A 430 -30.71 15.06 -19.86
CA HIS A 430 -31.47 13.90 -19.44
C HIS A 430 -30.63 12.61 -19.54
N ALA A 431 -29.88 12.43 -20.64
CA ALA A 431 -29.00 11.28 -20.82
C ALA A 431 -27.93 11.22 -19.71
N THR A 432 -27.25 12.34 -19.46
CA THR A 432 -26.22 12.44 -18.40
C THR A 432 -26.81 12.15 -17.02
N LEU A 433 -28.01 12.69 -16.71
CA LEU A 433 -28.69 12.42 -15.44
C LEU A 433 -29.06 10.93 -15.28
N ILE A 434 -29.53 10.27 -16.35
CA ILE A 434 -29.83 8.83 -16.32
C ILE A 434 -28.56 8.03 -16.01
N ILE A 435 -27.45 8.36 -16.66
CA ILE A 435 -26.15 7.70 -16.40
C ILE A 435 -25.73 7.92 -14.95
N MET A 436 -25.83 9.15 -14.40
CA MET A 436 -25.52 9.45 -13.01
C MET A 436 -26.35 8.62 -12.04
N VAL A 437 -27.66 8.50 -12.28
CA VAL A 437 -28.57 7.69 -11.44
C VAL A 437 -28.18 6.20 -11.49
N THR A 438 -27.76 5.71 -12.66
CA THR A 438 -27.31 4.32 -12.83
C THR A 438 -26.06 4.00 -11.99
N PHE A 439 -25.18 4.97 -11.78
CA PHE A 439 -23.98 4.82 -10.91
C PHE A 439 -24.25 5.04 -9.43
N THR A 440 -25.42 5.57 -9.04
CA THR A 440 -25.78 5.84 -7.64
C THR A 440 -25.65 4.62 -6.71
N PRO A 441 -26.02 3.38 -7.11
CA PRO A 441 -25.88 2.20 -6.25
C PRO A 441 -24.45 1.94 -5.77
N LEU A 442 -23.44 2.38 -6.54
CA LEU A 442 -22.03 2.23 -6.18
C LEU A 442 -21.67 2.94 -4.85
N PHE A 443 -22.37 4.03 -4.53
CA PHE A 443 -22.12 4.81 -3.31
C PHE A 443 -22.74 4.20 -2.05
N PHE A 444 -23.64 3.25 -2.20
CA PHE A 444 -24.23 2.51 -1.07
C PHE A 444 -23.39 1.30 -0.68
N LEU A 445 -22.36 0.95 -1.43
CA LEU A 445 -21.42 -0.09 -1.05
C LEU A 445 -20.69 0.32 0.23
N SER A 446 -20.57 -0.62 1.16
CA SER A 446 -19.86 -0.45 2.42
C SER A 446 -18.60 -1.33 2.46
N GLY A 447 -17.74 -1.14 3.47
CA GLY A 447 -16.56 -1.96 3.62
C GLY A 447 -15.46 -1.62 2.61
N LEU A 448 -14.65 -2.62 2.29
CA LEU A 448 -13.50 -2.52 1.40
C LEU A 448 -13.93 -2.23 -0.04
N GLU A 449 -14.98 -2.93 -0.51
CA GLU A 449 -15.55 -2.74 -1.85
C GLU A 449 -16.00 -1.30 -2.08
N GLY A 450 -16.67 -0.73 -1.08
CA GLY A 450 -17.11 0.66 -1.14
C GLY A 450 -15.94 1.63 -1.23
N ARG A 451 -14.87 1.40 -0.46
CA ARG A 451 -13.67 2.25 -0.50
C ARG A 451 -12.93 2.18 -1.82
N MET A 452 -12.86 1.00 -2.43
CA MET A 452 -12.24 0.84 -3.75
C MET A 452 -13.06 1.46 -4.87
N LEU A 453 -14.37 1.23 -4.89
CA LEU A 453 -15.20 1.59 -6.04
C LEU A 453 -15.78 3.01 -5.98
N LYS A 454 -15.95 3.61 -4.80
CA LYS A 454 -16.44 4.99 -4.67
C LYS A 454 -15.55 6.01 -5.38
N PRO A 455 -14.21 6.01 -5.26
CA PRO A 455 -13.34 6.93 -5.98
C PRO A 455 -13.48 6.82 -7.50
N LEU A 456 -13.63 5.59 -8.04
CA LEU A 456 -13.93 5.36 -9.45
C LEU A 456 -15.26 6.02 -9.85
N GLY A 457 -16.31 5.78 -9.06
CA GLY A 457 -17.62 6.38 -9.29
C GLY A 457 -17.59 7.91 -9.21
N PHE A 458 -16.93 8.48 -8.21
CA PHE A 458 -16.79 9.93 -8.08
C PHE A 458 -16.04 10.54 -9.26
N ALA A 459 -14.88 9.98 -9.63
CA ALA A 459 -14.10 10.48 -10.75
C ALA A 459 -14.89 10.44 -12.07
N TYR A 460 -15.62 9.35 -12.31
CA TYR A 460 -16.50 9.20 -13.47
C TYR A 460 -17.63 10.24 -13.47
N LEU A 461 -18.38 10.38 -12.37
CA LEU A 461 -19.49 11.35 -12.28
C LEU A 461 -19.02 12.79 -12.39
N ILE A 462 -17.90 13.15 -11.74
CA ILE A 462 -17.31 14.48 -11.87
C ILE A 462 -16.91 14.74 -13.32
N ALA A 463 -16.28 13.77 -13.98
CA ALA A 463 -15.90 13.90 -15.39
C ALA A 463 -17.13 14.15 -16.29
N LEU A 464 -18.24 13.43 -16.07
CA LEU A 464 -19.48 13.65 -16.82
C LEU A 464 -20.07 15.04 -16.58
N VAL A 465 -20.10 15.52 -15.33
CA VAL A 465 -20.63 16.87 -15.04
C VAL A 465 -19.76 17.95 -15.70
N ILE A 466 -18.44 17.81 -15.62
CA ILE A 466 -17.52 18.76 -16.27
C ILE A 466 -17.65 18.70 -17.79
N SER A 467 -17.80 17.49 -18.37
CA SER A 467 -18.05 17.34 -19.81
C SER A 467 -19.31 18.05 -20.24
N LEU A 468 -20.40 17.85 -19.51
CA LEU A 468 -21.67 18.53 -19.79
C LEU A 468 -21.47 20.06 -19.77
N LEU A 469 -20.76 20.59 -18.78
CA LEU A 469 -20.45 22.02 -18.70
C LEU A 469 -19.60 22.51 -19.88
N VAL A 470 -18.58 21.73 -20.29
CA VAL A 470 -17.74 22.03 -21.44
C VAL A 470 -18.54 21.98 -22.73
N ALA A 471 -19.38 20.95 -22.93
CA ALA A 471 -20.23 20.80 -24.08
C ALA A 471 -21.24 21.94 -24.20
N MET A 472 -21.81 22.40 -23.09
CA MET A 472 -22.79 23.50 -23.06
C MET A 472 -22.21 24.91 -23.22
N THR A 473 -20.89 25.08 -22.98
CA THR A 473 -20.26 26.41 -22.93
C THR A 473 -19.14 26.58 -23.95
N VAL A 474 -18.15 25.72 -23.91
CA VAL A 474 -16.93 25.83 -24.72
C VAL A 474 -17.20 25.36 -26.15
N THR A 475 -17.89 24.24 -26.32
CA THR A 475 -18.16 23.64 -27.64
C THR A 475 -18.94 24.60 -28.55
N PRO A 476 -20.07 25.22 -28.14
CA PRO A 476 -20.76 26.18 -28.97
C PRO A 476 -19.95 27.41 -29.35
N LEU A 477 -19.10 27.88 -28.38
CA LEU A 477 -18.22 29.01 -28.62
C LEU A 477 -17.16 28.66 -29.70
N LEU A 478 -16.55 27.50 -29.63
CA LEU A 478 -15.57 27.03 -30.63
C LEU A 478 -16.24 26.78 -31.97
N CYS A 479 -17.46 26.23 -32.02
CA CYS A 479 -18.23 26.07 -33.24
C CYS A 479 -18.48 27.42 -33.93
N LYS A 480 -18.87 28.46 -33.17
CA LYS A 480 -19.02 29.80 -33.74
C LYS A 480 -17.69 30.31 -34.29
N MET A 481 -16.58 30.14 -33.61
CA MET A 481 -15.26 30.67 -34.03
C MET A 481 -14.73 29.94 -35.28
N MET A 482 -14.86 28.62 -35.33
CA MET A 482 -14.17 27.79 -36.32
C MET A 482 -15.06 27.34 -37.49
N LEU A 483 -16.40 27.20 -37.31
CA LEU A 483 -17.29 26.66 -38.30
C LEU A 483 -18.11 27.75 -39.04
N SER A 484 -18.14 29.01 -38.55
CA SER A 484 -18.98 30.09 -39.16
C SER A 484 -18.41 30.71 -40.42
N GLY A 485 -17.26 30.30 -40.89
CA GLY A 485 -16.57 30.87 -42.05
C GLY A 485 -17.29 30.57 -43.40
N ASN A 486 -17.63 31.60 -44.17
CA ASN A 486 -18.36 31.46 -45.43
C ASN A 486 -17.68 30.50 -46.43
N GLY A 487 -16.37 30.51 -46.56
CA GLY A 487 -15.61 29.61 -47.43
C GLY A 487 -15.62 28.15 -47.00
N TYR A 488 -15.93 27.88 -45.71
CA TYR A 488 -16.05 26.53 -45.17
C TYR A 488 -17.47 25.96 -45.40
N LEU A 489 -18.49 26.79 -45.22
CA LEU A 489 -19.90 26.39 -45.36
C LEU A 489 -20.32 26.19 -46.83
N SER A 490 -19.62 26.84 -47.77
CA SER A 490 -19.89 26.70 -49.22
C SER A 490 -19.22 25.48 -49.84
N ARG A 491 -18.33 24.77 -49.14
CA ARG A 491 -17.63 23.60 -49.68
C ARG A 491 -18.58 22.41 -49.84
N ASN A 492 -18.67 21.88 -51.06
CA ASN A 492 -19.45 20.66 -51.34
C ASN A 492 -18.75 19.46 -50.65
N GLU A 493 -19.32 18.97 -49.58
CA GLU A 493 -18.89 17.69 -49.02
C GLU A 493 -19.30 16.54 -49.95
N LYS A 494 -18.32 15.82 -50.45
CA LYS A 494 -18.55 14.50 -51.01
C LYS A 494 -18.94 13.60 -49.82
N LYS A 495 -20.20 13.06 -49.87
CA LYS A 495 -20.64 12.06 -48.88
C LYS A 495 -19.56 10.99 -48.77
N ASN A 496 -19.09 10.73 -47.55
CA ASN A 496 -18.05 9.76 -47.28
C ASN A 496 -18.47 8.37 -47.81
N TRP A 497 -17.55 7.63 -48.35
CA TRP A 497 -17.81 6.25 -48.76
C TRP A 497 -18.32 5.40 -47.59
N VAL A 498 -17.79 5.61 -46.40
CA VAL A 498 -18.21 4.96 -45.16
C VAL A 498 -19.69 5.25 -44.84
N ASP A 499 -20.13 6.52 -44.95
CA ASP A 499 -21.53 6.89 -44.68
C ASP A 499 -22.49 6.21 -45.67
N LYS A 500 -22.12 6.13 -46.96
CA LYS A 500 -22.93 5.47 -47.95
C LYS A 500 -23.07 3.97 -47.69
N TRP A 501 -21.97 3.32 -47.37
CA TRP A 501 -21.95 1.88 -47.10
C TRP A 501 -22.73 1.54 -45.82
N LEU A 502 -22.50 2.30 -44.73
CA LEU A 502 -23.22 2.15 -43.46
C LEU A 502 -24.73 2.40 -43.63
N LEU A 503 -25.11 3.45 -44.33
CA LEU A 503 -26.53 3.75 -44.60
C LEU A 503 -27.22 2.64 -45.40
N THR A 504 -26.53 2.07 -46.37
CA THR A 504 -27.08 0.99 -47.19
C THR A 504 -27.22 -0.29 -46.37
N ALA A 505 -26.19 -0.65 -45.61
CA ALA A 505 -26.21 -1.80 -44.71
C ALA A 505 -27.29 -1.65 -43.62
N TYR A 506 -27.39 -0.44 -43.01
CA TYR A 506 -28.39 -0.15 -41.99
C TYR A 506 -29.82 -0.25 -42.51
N ARG A 507 -30.11 0.32 -43.67
CA ARG A 507 -31.45 0.22 -44.27
C ARG A 507 -31.86 -1.22 -44.53
N SER A 508 -30.97 -2.00 -45.13
CA SER A 508 -31.23 -3.41 -45.39
C SER A 508 -31.46 -4.24 -44.13
N SER A 509 -30.63 -3.99 -43.09
CA SER A 509 -30.79 -4.67 -41.79
C SER A 509 -32.05 -4.22 -41.06
N LEU A 510 -32.37 -2.92 -41.09
CA LEU A 510 -33.58 -2.38 -40.48
C LEU A 510 -34.85 -2.94 -41.09
N ASP A 511 -34.93 -2.99 -42.44
CA ASP A 511 -36.07 -3.57 -43.13
C ASP A 511 -36.27 -5.05 -42.78
N TRP A 512 -35.17 -5.82 -42.66
CA TRP A 512 -35.19 -7.21 -42.25
C TRP A 512 -35.65 -7.38 -40.79
N VAL A 513 -35.13 -6.54 -39.87
CA VAL A 513 -35.49 -6.55 -38.43
C VAL A 513 -36.99 -6.19 -38.25
N LEU A 514 -37.46 -5.14 -38.92
CA LEU A 514 -38.84 -4.70 -38.79
C LEU A 514 -39.81 -5.75 -39.38
N ALA A 515 -39.44 -6.39 -40.50
CA ALA A 515 -40.25 -7.46 -41.10
C ALA A 515 -40.32 -8.71 -40.20
N ARG A 516 -39.31 -8.94 -39.33
CA ARG A 516 -39.22 -10.13 -38.47
C ARG A 516 -39.10 -9.79 -36.99
N ALA A 517 -39.72 -8.69 -36.53
CA ALA A 517 -39.59 -8.16 -35.17
C ALA A 517 -39.81 -9.20 -34.08
N LYS A 518 -40.79 -10.10 -34.22
CA LYS A 518 -41.06 -11.17 -33.25
C LYS A 518 -39.90 -12.16 -33.13
N VAL A 519 -39.25 -12.52 -34.24
CA VAL A 519 -38.09 -13.43 -34.26
C VAL A 519 -36.88 -12.76 -33.61
N VAL A 520 -36.66 -11.49 -33.93
CA VAL A 520 -35.56 -10.71 -33.37
C VAL A 520 -35.73 -10.55 -31.84
N ILE A 521 -36.94 -10.22 -31.36
CA ILE A 521 -37.23 -10.12 -29.93
C ILE A 521 -37.00 -11.48 -29.23
N ALA A 522 -37.48 -12.58 -29.84
CA ALA A 522 -37.27 -13.90 -29.28
C ALA A 522 -35.75 -14.27 -29.19
N ALA A 523 -34.99 -13.94 -30.25
CA ALA A 523 -33.54 -14.14 -30.28
C ALA A 523 -32.81 -13.30 -29.23
N LEU A 524 -33.22 -12.03 -29.03
CA LEU A 524 -32.65 -11.16 -27.98
C LEU A 524 -32.94 -11.68 -26.57
N ILE A 525 -34.18 -12.16 -26.33
CA ILE A 525 -34.51 -12.77 -25.02
C ILE A 525 -33.70 -14.02 -24.81
N MET A 526 -33.55 -14.89 -25.83
CA MET A 526 -32.72 -16.10 -25.73
C MET A 526 -31.26 -15.76 -25.44
N LEU A 527 -30.70 -14.77 -26.14
CA LEU A 527 -29.36 -14.28 -25.92
C LEU A 527 -29.20 -13.74 -24.52
N PHE A 528 -30.15 -12.94 -24.03
CA PHE A 528 -30.13 -12.41 -22.66
C PHE A 528 -30.12 -13.53 -21.61
N VAL A 529 -31.00 -14.55 -21.78
CA VAL A 529 -31.04 -15.72 -20.89
C VAL A 529 -29.70 -16.50 -20.93
N ALA A 530 -29.13 -16.68 -22.12
CA ALA A 530 -27.83 -17.32 -22.30
C ALA A 530 -26.72 -16.53 -21.61
N CYS A 531 -26.69 -15.21 -21.77
CA CYS A 531 -25.72 -14.33 -21.05
C CYS A 531 -25.90 -14.41 -19.54
N LEU A 532 -27.14 -14.44 -19.03
CA LEU A 532 -27.44 -14.58 -17.62
C LEU A 532 -26.93 -15.94 -17.07
N PHE A 533 -27.12 -17.01 -17.83
CA PHE A 533 -26.58 -18.33 -17.50
C PHE A 533 -25.04 -18.34 -17.47
N LEU A 534 -24.41 -17.80 -18.50
CA LEU A 534 -22.94 -17.68 -18.56
C LEU A 534 -22.39 -16.84 -17.41
N PHE A 535 -23.07 -15.76 -17.03
CA PHE A 535 -22.69 -14.91 -15.89
C PHE A 535 -22.64 -15.71 -14.58
N THR A 536 -23.51 -16.70 -14.37
CA THR A 536 -23.49 -17.55 -13.17
C THR A 536 -22.31 -18.55 -13.16
N GLN A 537 -21.70 -18.81 -14.31
CA GLN A 537 -20.56 -19.72 -14.47
C GLN A 537 -19.20 -18.99 -14.42
N MET A 538 -19.21 -17.65 -14.49
CA MET A 538 -17.97 -16.87 -14.43
C MET A 538 -17.42 -16.85 -13.01
N GLY A 539 -16.11 -17.03 -12.88
CA GLY A 539 -15.38 -16.78 -11.65
C GLY A 539 -15.49 -15.32 -11.22
N ARG A 540 -15.40 -15.08 -9.93
CA ARG A 540 -15.44 -13.74 -9.36
C ARG A 540 -14.08 -13.44 -8.73
N SER A 541 -13.44 -12.37 -9.15
CA SER A 541 -12.26 -11.79 -8.52
C SER A 541 -12.62 -10.42 -7.97
N PHE A 542 -12.16 -10.13 -6.77
CA PHE A 542 -12.43 -8.84 -6.13
C PHE A 542 -11.43 -7.77 -6.58
N LEU A 543 -10.16 -8.15 -6.70
CA LEU A 543 -9.09 -7.25 -7.12
C LEU A 543 -8.69 -7.51 -8.57
N PRO A 544 -8.42 -6.47 -9.37
CA PRO A 544 -7.77 -6.64 -10.66
C PRO A 544 -6.34 -7.16 -10.44
N GLU A 545 -5.86 -8.00 -11.35
CA GLU A 545 -4.46 -8.42 -11.34
C GLU A 545 -3.55 -7.23 -11.63
N PHE A 546 -2.68 -6.91 -10.68
CA PHE A 546 -1.63 -5.91 -10.84
C PHE A 546 -0.35 -6.61 -11.27
N ASN A 547 0.41 -5.96 -12.14
CA ASN A 547 1.73 -6.45 -12.52
C ASN A 547 2.78 -5.59 -11.84
N GLU A 548 3.29 -6.09 -10.71
CA GLU A 548 4.23 -5.36 -9.86
C GLU A 548 5.70 -5.64 -10.20
N ASN A 549 5.98 -6.61 -11.09
CA ASN A 549 7.33 -7.08 -11.42
C ASN A 549 8.16 -7.50 -10.18
N ALA A 550 7.47 -7.87 -9.12
CA ALA A 550 8.03 -8.38 -7.89
C ALA A 550 7.13 -9.47 -7.32
N LEU A 551 7.69 -10.35 -6.52
CA LEU A 551 6.96 -11.35 -5.74
C LEU A 551 7.30 -11.19 -4.27
N THR A 552 6.32 -11.45 -3.41
CA THR A 552 6.53 -11.73 -2.00
C THR A 552 6.15 -13.18 -1.73
N ILE A 553 7.12 -13.94 -1.25
CA ILE A 553 6.96 -15.34 -0.92
C ILE A 553 6.92 -15.47 0.60
N SER A 554 5.80 -15.93 1.11
CA SER A 554 5.67 -16.31 2.51
C SER A 554 6.08 -17.78 2.67
N ALA A 555 6.97 -18.06 3.58
CA ALA A 555 7.46 -19.40 3.90
C ALA A 555 7.22 -19.67 5.39
N VAL A 556 6.35 -20.63 5.68
CA VAL A 556 6.00 -21.00 7.07
C VAL A 556 6.41 -22.45 7.33
N SER A 557 7.33 -22.61 8.25
CA SER A 557 7.77 -23.91 8.73
C SER A 557 6.82 -24.47 9.78
N ARG A 558 7.06 -25.72 10.23
CA ARG A 558 6.22 -26.32 11.29
C ARG A 558 6.28 -25.51 12.59
N PRO A 559 5.20 -25.43 13.34
CA PRO A 559 5.24 -24.86 14.69
C PRO A 559 6.31 -25.54 15.57
N GLY A 560 7.06 -24.73 16.35
CA GLY A 560 8.14 -25.23 17.20
C GLY A 560 9.49 -25.33 16.54
N VAL A 561 9.63 -24.97 15.27
CA VAL A 561 10.94 -24.80 14.61
C VAL A 561 11.65 -23.59 15.19
N SER A 562 12.95 -23.74 15.50
CA SER A 562 13.75 -22.62 16.02
C SER A 562 14.00 -21.57 14.94
N LEU A 563 14.31 -20.35 15.39
CA LEU A 563 14.62 -19.23 14.47
C LEU A 563 15.84 -19.55 13.59
N GLU A 564 16.86 -20.23 14.11
CA GLU A 564 18.06 -20.64 13.38
C GLU A 564 17.72 -21.63 12.27
N GLU A 565 16.85 -22.61 12.57
CA GLU A 565 16.46 -23.61 11.58
C GLU A 565 15.56 -23.00 10.50
N SER A 566 14.65 -22.13 10.90
CA SER A 566 13.85 -21.31 9.96
C SER A 566 14.73 -20.48 9.04
N ASN A 567 15.79 -19.88 9.59
CA ASN A 567 16.78 -19.12 8.80
C ASN A 567 17.52 -20.01 7.78
N LYS A 568 17.90 -21.26 8.14
CA LYS A 568 18.54 -22.20 7.21
C LYS A 568 17.56 -22.61 6.08
N ILE A 569 16.31 -22.92 6.43
CA ILE A 569 15.28 -23.25 5.43
C ILE A 569 15.10 -22.06 4.48
N GLY A 570 15.01 -20.84 5.01
CA GLY A 570 14.93 -19.63 4.21
C GLY A 570 16.13 -19.44 3.27
N ALA A 571 17.34 -19.78 3.70
CA ALA A 571 18.53 -19.72 2.83
C ALA A 571 18.46 -20.74 1.66
N VAL A 572 17.89 -21.92 1.89
CA VAL A 572 17.64 -22.90 0.81
C VAL A 572 16.63 -22.34 -0.19
N ILE A 573 15.55 -21.70 0.29
CA ILE A 573 14.56 -21.07 -0.58
C ILE A 573 15.22 -19.98 -1.45
N GLU A 574 16.02 -19.11 -0.88
CA GLU A 574 16.73 -18.06 -1.63
C GLU A 574 17.67 -18.68 -2.69
N ALA A 575 18.40 -19.73 -2.33
CA ALA A 575 19.31 -20.42 -3.26
C ALA A 575 18.59 -21.01 -4.45
N GLU A 576 17.39 -21.59 -4.26
CA GLU A 576 16.55 -22.11 -5.36
C GLU A 576 15.97 -20.99 -6.22
N LEU A 577 15.55 -19.88 -5.61
CA LEU A 577 15.02 -18.71 -6.33
C LEU A 577 16.08 -18.02 -7.19
N LEU A 578 17.30 -17.90 -6.69
CA LEU A 578 18.43 -17.30 -7.44
C LEU A 578 18.90 -18.14 -8.63
N GLN A 579 18.48 -19.41 -8.75
CA GLN A 579 18.72 -20.23 -9.94
C GLN A 579 17.72 -19.95 -11.07
N VAL A 580 16.65 -19.23 -10.83
CA VAL A 580 15.66 -18.87 -11.84
C VAL A 580 16.19 -17.67 -12.64
N PRO A 581 16.34 -17.77 -13.97
CA PRO A 581 17.02 -16.74 -14.77
C PRO A 581 16.39 -15.35 -14.72
N GLU A 582 15.09 -15.27 -14.48
CA GLU A 582 14.35 -14.02 -14.39
C GLU A 582 14.51 -13.32 -13.05
N VAL A 583 14.96 -14.00 -12.01
CA VAL A 583 15.17 -13.43 -10.68
C VAL A 583 16.44 -12.61 -10.66
N ILE A 584 16.32 -11.34 -10.29
CA ILE A 584 17.42 -10.38 -10.21
C ILE A 584 18.01 -10.34 -8.80
N SER A 585 17.14 -10.28 -7.80
CA SER A 585 17.54 -10.17 -6.40
C SER A 585 16.50 -10.76 -5.48
N THR A 586 16.97 -11.24 -4.33
CA THR A 586 16.14 -11.71 -3.22
C THR A 586 16.49 -10.94 -1.95
N ALA A 587 15.48 -10.67 -1.13
CA ALA A 587 15.69 -10.13 0.21
C ALA A 587 14.75 -10.85 1.17
N ARG A 588 15.32 -11.49 2.18
CA ARG A 588 14.58 -12.32 3.12
C ARG A 588 14.60 -11.76 4.52
N ARG A 589 13.44 -11.80 5.15
CA ARG A 589 13.21 -11.47 6.56
C ARG A 589 12.67 -12.72 7.24
N THR A 590 13.33 -13.23 8.27
CA THR A 590 12.93 -14.41 9.04
C THR A 590 12.70 -14.02 10.48
N GLY A 591 11.57 -14.41 11.08
CA GLY A 591 11.18 -13.99 12.41
C GLY A 591 10.70 -12.55 12.44
N ARG A 592 11.05 -11.79 13.48
CA ARG A 592 10.53 -10.45 13.71
C ARG A 592 11.62 -9.39 13.87
N GLY A 593 11.25 -8.14 13.56
CA GLY A 593 11.98 -6.96 14.01
C GLY A 593 11.48 -6.47 15.37
N GLU A 594 12.26 -5.67 16.06
CA GLU A 594 11.80 -5.00 17.27
C GLU A 594 10.71 -3.98 16.93
N LEU A 595 9.57 -4.02 17.65
CA LEU A 595 8.41 -3.14 17.43
C LEU A 595 7.80 -3.26 16.02
N ASP A 596 7.94 -4.41 15.38
CA ASP A 596 7.36 -4.69 14.07
C ASP A 596 5.91 -5.16 14.23
N GLU A 597 4.97 -4.43 13.66
CA GLU A 597 3.53 -4.78 13.67
C GLU A 597 3.20 -5.97 12.77
N HIS A 598 4.04 -6.24 11.78
CA HIS A 598 3.92 -7.33 10.82
C HIS A 598 4.83 -8.51 11.15
N SER A 599 5.22 -8.59 12.43
CA SER A 599 6.17 -9.61 12.88
C SER A 599 5.70 -11.02 12.56
N GLN A 600 6.59 -11.77 11.95
CA GLN A 600 6.45 -13.20 11.77
C GLN A 600 6.76 -13.93 13.08
N THR A 601 6.20 -15.12 13.25
CA THR A 601 6.66 -16.04 14.29
C THR A 601 8.03 -16.60 13.92
N SER A 602 8.75 -17.20 14.89
CA SER A 602 10.10 -17.75 14.65
C SER A 602 10.19 -18.75 13.50
N ASN A 603 9.07 -19.41 13.17
CA ASN A 603 8.97 -20.38 12.08
C ASN A 603 8.53 -19.78 10.74
N GLY A 604 8.40 -18.45 10.64
CA GLY A 604 7.97 -17.72 9.46
C GLY A 604 9.10 -16.91 8.83
N ALA A 605 9.08 -16.82 7.50
CA ALA A 605 9.96 -15.97 6.71
C ALA A 605 9.18 -15.35 5.54
N GLU A 606 9.54 -14.12 5.18
CA GLU A 606 9.11 -13.46 3.97
C GLU A 606 10.31 -13.20 3.07
N ILE A 607 10.15 -13.50 1.79
CA ILE A 607 11.19 -13.30 0.79
C ILE A 607 10.60 -12.40 -0.30
N ASP A 608 11.15 -11.20 -0.42
CA ASP A 608 10.85 -10.29 -1.51
C ASP A 608 11.80 -10.60 -2.68
N VAL A 609 11.22 -10.77 -3.88
CA VAL A 609 11.93 -11.21 -5.08
C VAL A 609 11.67 -10.21 -6.20
N ASN A 610 12.71 -9.58 -6.70
CA ASN A 610 12.63 -8.76 -7.90
C ASN A 610 12.97 -9.60 -9.12
N PHE A 611 12.16 -9.48 -10.17
CA PHE A 611 12.36 -10.24 -11.41
C PHE A 611 12.10 -9.38 -12.65
N VAL A 612 12.68 -9.78 -13.76
CA VAL A 612 12.38 -9.24 -15.08
C VAL A 612 12.03 -10.37 -16.01
N LEU A 613 10.80 -10.34 -16.54
CA LEU A 613 10.34 -11.33 -17.51
C LEU A 613 11.12 -11.19 -18.82
N GLY A 614 11.65 -12.32 -19.30
CA GLY A 614 12.25 -12.46 -20.61
C GLY A 614 11.20 -12.87 -21.67
N GLU A 615 11.47 -14.00 -22.34
CA GLU A 615 10.58 -14.56 -23.36
C GLU A 615 9.43 -15.38 -22.80
N ARG A 616 9.52 -15.83 -21.53
CA ARG A 616 8.49 -16.65 -20.88
C ARG A 616 7.32 -15.80 -20.41
N SER A 617 6.11 -16.39 -20.43
CA SER A 617 4.94 -15.76 -19.83
C SER A 617 5.07 -15.69 -18.30
N LYS A 618 4.38 -14.72 -17.67
CA LYS A 618 4.32 -14.62 -16.20
C LYS A 618 3.75 -15.89 -15.57
N ALA A 619 2.76 -16.51 -16.20
CA ALA A 619 2.15 -17.75 -15.71
C ALA A 619 3.16 -18.91 -15.68
N ASP A 620 3.98 -19.08 -16.73
CA ASP A 620 5.01 -20.11 -16.79
C ASP A 620 6.12 -19.85 -15.76
N PHE A 621 6.52 -18.59 -15.59
CA PHE A 621 7.49 -18.19 -14.56
C PHE A 621 6.98 -18.54 -13.16
N LEU A 622 5.73 -18.15 -12.81
CA LEU A 622 5.14 -18.46 -11.51
C LEU A 622 4.97 -19.96 -11.28
N ALA A 623 4.63 -20.72 -12.34
CA ALA A 623 4.54 -22.19 -12.26
C ALA A 623 5.90 -22.83 -11.95
N ASP A 624 6.98 -22.35 -12.57
CA ASP A 624 8.36 -22.82 -12.31
C ASP A 624 8.78 -22.50 -10.87
N VAL A 625 8.56 -21.26 -10.42
CA VAL A 625 8.84 -20.84 -9.03
C VAL A 625 8.10 -21.75 -8.03
N ARG A 626 6.78 -21.93 -8.22
CA ARG A 626 5.98 -22.79 -7.34
C ARG A 626 6.44 -24.26 -7.36
N ALA A 627 6.80 -24.77 -8.52
CA ALA A 627 7.30 -26.14 -8.65
C ALA A 627 8.62 -26.36 -7.90
N ARG A 628 9.57 -25.42 -8.00
CA ARG A 628 10.83 -25.45 -7.25
C ARG A 628 10.61 -25.37 -5.75
N LEU A 629 9.81 -24.41 -5.29
CA LEU A 629 9.51 -24.24 -3.87
C LEU A 629 8.80 -25.45 -3.26
N ALA A 630 7.95 -26.15 -4.03
CA ALA A 630 7.26 -27.36 -3.59
C ALA A 630 8.21 -28.54 -3.32
N THR A 631 9.46 -28.50 -3.83
CA THR A 631 10.46 -29.55 -3.55
C THR A 631 11.11 -29.42 -2.17
N ILE A 632 10.99 -28.26 -1.52
CA ILE A 632 11.63 -27.99 -0.23
C ILE A 632 10.82 -28.62 0.91
N PRO A 633 11.37 -29.58 1.66
CA PRO A 633 10.61 -30.29 2.67
C PRO A 633 10.42 -29.43 3.94
N GLY A 634 9.31 -29.63 4.63
CA GLY A 634 9.07 -29.06 5.96
C GLY A 634 8.62 -27.60 6.00
N VAL A 635 8.40 -26.98 4.85
CA VAL A 635 7.91 -25.60 4.72
C VAL A 635 6.70 -25.56 3.81
N VAL A 636 5.78 -24.68 4.12
CA VAL A 636 4.65 -24.32 3.24
C VAL A 636 4.94 -22.93 2.69
N THR A 637 4.92 -22.79 1.36
CA THR A 637 5.19 -21.53 0.69
C THR A 637 3.94 -21.00 -0.02
N SER A 638 3.69 -19.71 0.11
CA SER A 638 2.69 -18.96 -0.66
C SER A 638 3.42 -17.93 -1.53
N VAL A 639 3.07 -17.88 -2.82
CA VAL A 639 3.70 -16.97 -3.79
C VAL A 639 2.66 -15.99 -4.25
N GLY A 640 2.79 -14.73 -3.85
CA GLY A 640 1.92 -13.60 -4.21
C GLY A 640 2.71 -12.39 -4.70
N GLN A 641 2.01 -11.34 -5.04
CA GLN A 641 2.61 -10.04 -5.33
C GLN A 641 2.63 -9.18 -4.05
N PRO A 642 3.59 -8.26 -3.89
CA PRO A 642 3.75 -7.50 -2.64
C PRO A 642 2.50 -6.77 -2.15
N LEU A 643 1.77 -6.06 -3.01
CA LEU A 643 0.57 -5.33 -2.62
C LEU A 643 -0.62 -6.27 -2.36
N GLU A 644 -0.81 -7.28 -3.21
CA GLU A 644 -1.86 -8.29 -3.05
C GLU A 644 -1.68 -9.03 -1.72
N HIS A 645 -0.47 -9.50 -1.43
CA HIS A 645 -0.11 -10.17 -0.19
C HIS A 645 -0.45 -9.34 1.06
N ARG A 646 -0.21 -8.02 1.02
CA ARG A 646 -0.56 -7.10 2.12
C ARG A 646 -2.05 -6.91 2.29
N ILE A 647 -2.79 -6.82 1.18
CA ILE A 647 -4.25 -6.69 1.23
C ILE A 647 -4.86 -7.97 1.84
N ASP A 648 -4.39 -9.15 1.43
CA ASP A 648 -4.86 -10.42 1.97
C ASP A 648 -4.59 -10.55 3.46
N HIS A 649 -3.39 -10.17 3.90
CA HIS A 649 -3.06 -10.12 5.34
C HIS A 649 -3.98 -9.16 6.11
N MET A 650 -4.28 -8.00 5.54
CA MET A 650 -5.18 -7.03 6.16
C MET A 650 -6.62 -7.56 6.28
N VAL A 651 -7.12 -8.23 5.24
CA VAL A 651 -8.51 -8.71 5.18
C VAL A 651 -8.71 -9.98 5.99
N SER A 652 -7.87 -10.99 5.76
CA SER A 652 -8.01 -12.32 6.35
C SER A 652 -7.24 -12.51 7.66
N GLY A 653 -6.18 -11.73 7.86
CA GLY A 653 -5.19 -11.89 8.92
C GLY A 653 -4.24 -13.07 8.66
N THR A 654 -4.23 -13.60 7.45
CA THR A 654 -3.35 -14.68 6.98
C THR A 654 -2.79 -14.31 5.61
N GLN A 655 -1.68 -14.93 5.26
CA GLN A 655 -0.98 -14.69 4.00
C GLN A 655 -1.43 -15.68 2.91
N ALA A 656 -2.75 -15.86 2.77
CA ALA A 656 -3.33 -16.80 1.83
C ALA A 656 -4.68 -16.27 1.31
N ASP A 657 -4.99 -16.54 0.04
CA ASP A 657 -6.23 -16.16 -0.63
C ASP A 657 -7.47 -16.75 0.04
N LEU A 658 -7.34 -17.94 0.61
CA LEU A 658 -8.41 -18.63 1.33
C LEU A 658 -7.93 -19.02 2.74
N ALA A 659 -8.62 -18.54 3.76
CA ALA A 659 -8.33 -18.86 5.15
C ALA A 659 -9.52 -19.60 5.79
N ILE A 660 -9.29 -20.84 6.23
CA ILE A 660 -10.26 -21.60 7.03
C ILE A 660 -9.87 -21.46 8.50
N LYS A 661 -10.69 -20.79 9.28
CA LYS A 661 -10.46 -20.56 10.71
C LYS A 661 -11.24 -21.56 11.56
N ILE A 662 -10.54 -22.26 12.44
CA ILE A 662 -11.10 -23.23 13.38
C ILE A 662 -10.99 -22.61 14.78
N PHE A 663 -12.08 -22.59 15.51
CA PHE A 663 -12.15 -21.99 16.84
C PHE A 663 -12.36 -23.08 17.91
N GLY A 664 -11.68 -22.97 19.03
CA GLY A 664 -11.81 -23.88 20.16
C GLY A 664 -10.84 -23.53 21.28
N PRO A 665 -11.03 -24.06 22.47
CA PRO A 665 -10.19 -23.76 23.63
C PRO A 665 -8.91 -24.62 23.73
N ASP A 666 -8.85 -25.76 23.02
CA ASP A 666 -7.73 -26.70 23.10
C ASP A 666 -6.93 -26.76 21.81
N LEU A 667 -5.65 -26.37 21.86
CA LEU A 667 -4.76 -26.29 20.71
C LEU A 667 -4.50 -27.66 20.05
N SER A 668 -4.43 -28.74 20.84
CA SER A 668 -4.20 -30.08 20.31
C SER A 668 -5.39 -30.56 19.47
N THR A 669 -6.60 -30.30 19.94
CA THR A 669 -7.84 -30.59 19.21
C THR A 669 -7.96 -29.73 17.95
N LEU A 670 -7.59 -28.43 18.03
CA LEU A 670 -7.60 -27.52 16.88
C LEU A 670 -6.62 -28.00 15.80
N PHE A 671 -5.40 -28.40 16.20
CA PHE A 671 -4.42 -28.92 15.27
C PHE A 671 -4.88 -30.22 14.59
N ALA A 672 -5.44 -31.17 15.37
CA ALA A 672 -5.96 -32.44 14.83
C ALA A 672 -7.09 -32.17 13.81
N LYS A 673 -8.02 -31.26 14.12
CA LYS A 673 -9.09 -30.87 13.18
C LYS A 673 -8.58 -30.12 11.95
N GLY A 674 -7.56 -29.28 12.12
CA GLY A 674 -6.88 -28.63 11.01
C GLY A 674 -6.24 -29.62 10.03
N MET A 675 -5.61 -30.67 10.56
CA MET A 675 -5.06 -31.75 9.74
C MET A 675 -6.13 -32.58 9.02
N GLU A 676 -7.25 -32.85 9.68
CA GLU A 676 -8.40 -33.54 9.07
C GLU A 676 -8.99 -32.73 7.91
N ILE A 677 -9.19 -31.44 8.09
CA ILE A 677 -9.66 -30.52 7.04
C ILE A 677 -8.67 -30.44 5.89
N LYS A 678 -7.35 -30.36 6.18
CA LYS A 678 -6.31 -30.35 5.16
C LYS A 678 -6.35 -31.60 4.26
N GLU A 679 -6.56 -32.79 4.82
CA GLU A 679 -6.69 -34.02 4.03
C GLU A 679 -7.96 -34.04 3.17
N LEU A 680 -9.10 -33.58 3.72
CA LEU A 680 -10.35 -33.44 2.96
C LEU A 680 -10.19 -32.45 1.78
N LEU A 681 -9.50 -31.34 2.00
CA LEU A 681 -9.23 -30.35 0.94
C LEU A 681 -8.33 -30.89 -0.17
N LYS A 682 -7.38 -31.78 0.12
CA LYS A 682 -6.57 -32.45 -0.92
C LYS A 682 -7.43 -33.30 -1.86
N GLU A 683 -8.50 -33.91 -1.37
CA GLU A 683 -9.43 -34.67 -2.19
C GLU A 683 -10.28 -33.78 -3.09
N ILE A 684 -10.70 -32.62 -2.59
CA ILE A 684 -11.46 -31.62 -3.35
C ILE A 684 -10.55 -30.87 -4.33
N GLY A 685 -9.33 -30.59 -3.93
CA GLY A 685 -8.41 -29.62 -4.54
C GLY A 685 -7.38 -30.18 -5.53
N ARG A 686 -7.65 -31.28 -6.24
CA ARG A 686 -7.00 -31.51 -7.54
C ARG A 686 -7.49 -30.55 -8.63
N ALA A 687 -8.45 -29.68 -8.29
CA ALA A 687 -8.88 -28.56 -9.08
C ALA A 687 -8.44 -27.27 -8.36
N HIS A 688 -7.34 -26.70 -8.77
CA HIS A 688 -6.87 -25.34 -8.46
C HIS A 688 -6.55 -25.03 -6.97
N VAL A 689 -5.43 -25.51 -6.51
CA VAL A 689 -4.62 -24.82 -5.48
C VAL A 689 -3.30 -24.43 -6.13
#